data_1e73fbda86079d53e30de67c1e1ffffa
#
_entry.id   1e73fbda86079d53e30de67c1e1ffffa
#
_cell.length_a   1.000
_cell.length_b   1.000
_cell.length_c   1.000
_cell.angle_alpha   90.00
_cell.angle_beta   90.00
_cell.angle_gamma   90.00
#
_symmetry.space_group_name_H-M   'P 1'
#
loop_
_entity.id
_entity.type
_entity.pdbx_description
1 polymer ?
#
loop_
_entity_poly.entity_id
_entity_poly.type
_entity_poly.pdbx_seq_one_letter_code
_entity_poly.pdbx_strand_id
1 'polypeptide(L)'
;MKTNQPFLVGQCLFCAFENKLSCADQERILQPKFTELLCFLVKQYPEAVTREELIAGVWDGNQFVGEKALTNAIWHLRKTFKELDPEHTYIATLRKTSYRLAQAPVFDETQECESALDKPQSPIETLPQQGRASDFKIVTVLALALVCIAFFYLQRTPAISESLVVAPLSEHIETITTSPGRELFPAISNDSHFLAYSWRRPGQYTNLYLRDLFSPEQAAIALTDSPYVEGRAVFSDDLNDIFYFRLDEHARCEIVKQQIATAKITVLASCGQGGSSDLDINKAGNQLVFISENNKAKGQTQLNIVDLQNAEKVIKQVPCPSDCQFNDESVVFSPAGDELLVSRNLASGYEELFLVDIASGQAKQLTSGFVDIRGVDWHPSKGLLVFSGVEQGKRHGYFYELATGRLIDSKIDGLSYPEYGQDGSLYFHQWHIDSALMRVETNNAVASSPFPILSTHFNTRFPNYSSIKKKLAFVSNESGTTELWIANKDGTQRKKLSQLNATIYNPVWSFDGRYIAFNASKNGVNTLQLYNFTTQMTTELKTDFTYHSKPSWAQDSSSILISNGTELYRFDLKGNNLGKVIEQATLYGYEDQRGAIIFANLDAQQLWIKPPDSDQAELLVESINLSNHLSWYYDEGTTQTASRVYYFNVEQGDYRISYYDFTSHSHHDVMRLPERAFSRSSGLTYIKEMDWLVYTSYKSPQIDIKRIKAEYLP
;
A
#
# COMPACT_ATOMS: atom_id res chain seq x y z
N MET A 1 -25.48 -2.38 25.67
CA MET A 1 -24.64 -3.20 26.55
C MET A 1 -23.24 -3.16 25.98
N LYS A 2 -22.24 -2.72 26.74
CA LYS A 2 -20.83 -2.75 26.32
C LYS A 2 -20.39 -4.21 26.28
N THR A 3 -19.99 -4.69 25.13
CA THR A 3 -19.55 -6.07 24.85
C THR A 3 -18.19 -6.43 25.48
N ASN A 4 -17.82 -5.82 26.59
CA ASN A 4 -16.51 -6.05 27.23
C ASN A 4 -16.58 -6.95 28.48
N GLN A 5 -17.76 -7.44 28.85
CA GLN A 5 -17.85 -8.40 29.96
C GLN A 5 -17.66 -9.83 29.44
N PRO A 6 -16.85 -10.65 30.11
CA PRO A 6 -16.78 -12.07 29.82
C PRO A 6 -18.12 -12.74 30.11
N PHE A 7 -18.43 -13.76 29.34
CA PHE A 7 -19.66 -14.55 29.54
C PHE A 7 -19.42 -16.02 29.26
N LEU A 8 -20.19 -16.87 29.92
CA LEU A 8 -20.22 -18.31 29.70
C LEU A 8 -21.33 -18.66 28.71
N VAL A 9 -21.02 -19.49 27.74
CA VAL A 9 -22.02 -20.19 26.92
C VAL A 9 -21.80 -21.67 27.14
N GLY A 10 -22.73 -22.35 27.86
CA GLY A 10 -22.52 -23.69 28.34
C GLY A 10 -21.33 -23.78 29.30
N GLN A 11 -20.34 -24.60 28.97
CA GLN A 11 -19.11 -24.72 29.75
C GLN A 11 -17.95 -23.87 29.27
N CYS A 12 -18.13 -23.13 28.16
CA CYS A 12 -17.08 -22.31 27.53
C CYS A 12 -17.17 -20.85 27.96
N LEU A 13 -16.09 -20.32 28.52
CA LEU A 13 -15.90 -18.92 28.85
C LEU A 13 -15.42 -18.15 27.59
N PHE A 14 -16.07 -17.05 27.31
CA PHE A 14 -15.69 -16.17 26.21
C PHE A 14 -15.28 -14.79 26.70
N CYS A 15 -14.07 -14.38 26.33
CA CYS A 15 -13.49 -13.07 26.58
C CYS A 15 -13.44 -12.28 25.27
N ALA A 16 -14.42 -11.40 25.05
CA ALA A 16 -14.53 -10.64 23.80
C ALA A 16 -13.35 -9.69 23.55
N PHE A 17 -12.79 -9.10 24.60
CA PHE A 17 -11.65 -8.20 24.50
C PHE A 17 -10.37 -8.90 23.97
N GLU A 18 -10.17 -10.16 24.37
CA GLU A 18 -9.03 -10.97 23.94
C GLU A 18 -9.35 -11.84 22.70
N ASN A 19 -10.58 -11.79 22.19
CA ASN A 19 -11.07 -12.70 21.16
C ASN A 19 -10.89 -14.18 21.53
N LYS A 20 -10.98 -14.50 22.83
CA LYS A 20 -10.59 -15.79 23.38
C LYS A 20 -11.79 -16.58 23.86
N LEU A 21 -11.87 -17.84 23.43
CA LEU A 21 -12.83 -18.84 23.88
C LEU A 21 -12.07 -19.94 24.61
N SER A 22 -12.40 -20.19 25.88
CA SER A 22 -11.78 -21.20 26.73
C SER A 22 -12.82 -22.14 27.30
N CYS A 23 -12.49 -23.45 27.34
CA CYS A 23 -13.34 -24.49 27.86
C CYS A 23 -12.47 -25.53 28.60
N ALA A 24 -12.65 -25.71 29.88
CA ALA A 24 -11.73 -26.44 30.75
C ALA A 24 -10.28 -25.91 30.60
N ASP A 25 -9.32 -26.78 30.31
CA ASP A 25 -7.90 -26.44 30.17
C ASP A 25 -7.49 -26.09 28.73
N GLN A 26 -8.44 -25.95 27.80
CA GLN A 26 -8.17 -25.62 26.39
C GLN A 26 -8.69 -24.26 26.04
N GLU A 27 -7.92 -23.51 25.23
CA GLU A 27 -8.30 -22.20 24.74
C GLU A 27 -8.06 -22.07 23.24
N ARG A 28 -8.84 -21.20 22.59
CA ARG A 28 -8.73 -20.86 21.18
C ARG A 28 -8.95 -19.36 20.99
N ILE A 29 -8.15 -18.75 20.14
CA ILE A 29 -8.33 -17.36 19.72
C ILE A 29 -9.23 -17.35 18.48
N LEU A 30 -10.29 -16.55 18.52
CA LEU A 30 -11.21 -16.34 17.43
C LEU A 30 -10.75 -15.15 16.57
N GLN A 31 -11.12 -15.17 15.30
CA GLN A 31 -10.96 -13.96 14.46
C GLN A 31 -11.96 -12.88 14.91
N PRO A 32 -11.60 -11.57 14.80
CA PRO A 32 -12.46 -10.47 15.25
C PRO A 32 -13.90 -10.55 14.75
N LYS A 33 -14.11 -10.88 13.46
CA LYS A 33 -15.46 -11.02 12.90
C LYS A 33 -16.24 -12.23 13.44
N PHE A 34 -15.57 -13.28 13.91
CA PHE A 34 -16.23 -14.41 14.58
C PHE A 34 -16.60 -14.04 16.01
N THR A 35 -15.76 -13.25 16.68
CA THR A 35 -16.06 -12.62 17.97
C THR A 35 -17.30 -11.72 17.87
N GLU A 36 -17.36 -10.81 16.90
CA GLU A 36 -18.51 -9.94 16.65
C GLU A 36 -19.79 -10.75 16.41
N LEU A 37 -19.71 -11.80 15.58
CA LEU A 37 -20.84 -12.69 15.30
C LEU A 37 -21.33 -13.41 16.56
N LEU A 38 -20.41 -13.94 17.38
CA LEU A 38 -20.77 -14.62 18.64
C LEU A 38 -21.41 -13.63 19.63
N CYS A 39 -20.83 -12.44 19.79
CA CYS A 39 -21.41 -11.36 20.62
C CYS A 39 -22.80 -10.94 20.11
N PHE A 40 -23.01 -10.88 18.80
CA PHE A 40 -24.31 -10.54 18.23
C PHE A 40 -25.36 -11.63 18.55
N LEU A 41 -25.02 -12.90 18.38
CA LEU A 41 -25.90 -14.03 18.74
C LEU A 41 -26.23 -14.07 20.23
N VAL A 42 -25.26 -13.77 21.10
CA VAL A 42 -25.45 -13.64 22.55
C VAL A 42 -26.41 -12.51 22.90
N LYS A 43 -26.27 -11.37 22.25
CA LYS A 43 -27.14 -10.20 22.47
C LYS A 43 -28.60 -10.46 22.08
N GLN A 44 -28.81 -11.27 21.10
CA GLN A 44 -30.15 -11.60 20.59
C GLN A 44 -30.80 -12.81 21.25
N TYR A 45 -30.05 -13.53 22.12
CA TYR A 45 -30.62 -14.70 22.82
C TYR A 45 -31.84 -14.33 23.65
N PRO A 46 -32.95 -15.13 23.66
CA PRO A 46 -33.11 -16.45 23.03
C PRO A 46 -33.63 -16.44 21.58
N GLU A 47 -33.75 -15.29 20.95
CA GLU A 47 -34.35 -15.17 19.62
C GLU A 47 -33.45 -15.72 18.52
N ALA A 48 -34.10 -16.14 17.43
CA ALA A 48 -33.39 -16.58 16.24
C ALA A 48 -33.16 -15.38 15.32
N VAL A 49 -31.93 -15.22 14.87
CA VAL A 49 -31.49 -14.12 14.01
C VAL A 49 -31.42 -14.60 12.56
N THR A 50 -32.03 -13.86 11.66
CA THR A 50 -31.99 -14.17 10.22
C THR A 50 -30.58 -13.91 9.63
N ARG A 51 -30.32 -14.47 8.45
CA ARG A 51 -29.05 -14.22 7.74
C ARG A 51 -28.89 -12.74 7.41
N GLU A 52 -29.95 -12.10 6.98
CA GLU A 52 -29.98 -10.68 6.61
C GLU A 52 -29.65 -9.81 7.84
N GLU A 53 -30.23 -10.08 8.99
CA GLU A 53 -29.95 -9.36 10.25
C GLU A 53 -28.52 -9.58 10.72
N LEU A 54 -27.97 -10.79 10.60
CA LEU A 54 -26.58 -11.07 10.92
C LEU A 54 -25.60 -10.35 9.96
N ILE A 55 -25.94 -10.32 8.67
CA ILE A 55 -25.14 -9.59 7.67
C ILE A 55 -25.22 -8.08 7.93
N ALA A 56 -26.39 -7.57 8.25
CA ALA A 56 -26.56 -6.15 8.59
C ALA A 56 -25.80 -5.78 9.87
N GLY A 57 -25.84 -6.62 10.90
CA GLY A 57 -25.27 -6.32 12.21
C GLY A 57 -23.76 -6.59 12.37
N VAL A 58 -23.19 -7.45 11.52
CA VAL A 58 -21.78 -7.87 11.64
C VAL A 58 -20.94 -7.48 10.41
N TRP A 59 -21.57 -7.36 9.23
CA TRP A 59 -20.90 -6.98 7.96
C TRP A 59 -21.50 -5.73 7.32
N ASP A 60 -22.10 -4.85 8.12
CA ASP A 60 -22.61 -3.53 7.69
C ASP A 60 -23.59 -3.60 6.48
N GLY A 61 -24.37 -4.68 6.40
CA GLY A 61 -25.37 -4.88 5.35
C GLY A 61 -24.80 -5.27 3.97
N ASN A 62 -23.52 -5.50 3.84
CA ASN A 62 -22.91 -5.91 2.57
C ASN A 62 -23.27 -7.35 2.22
N GLN A 63 -24.37 -7.54 1.50
CA GLN A 63 -24.90 -8.86 1.13
C GLN A 63 -23.95 -9.67 0.24
N PHE A 64 -23.17 -9.04 -0.62
CA PHE A 64 -22.23 -9.73 -1.53
C PHE A 64 -21.09 -10.44 -0.79
N VAL A 65 -20.56 -9.82 0.25
CA VAL A 65 -19.49 -10.37 1.10
C VAL A 65 -20.10 -11.19 2.24
N GLY A 66 -21.21 -10.71 2.80
CA GLY A 66 -21.85 -11.21 4.00
C GLY A 66 -22.34 -12.66 3.87
N GLU A 67 -22.92 -13.07 2.75
CA GLU A 67 -23.47 -14.41 2.57
C GLU A 67 -22.43 -15.53 2.73
N LYS A 68 -21.28 -15.39 2.07
CA LYS A 68 -20.18 -16.35 2.17
C LYS A 68 -19.44 -16.22 3.50
N ALA A 69 -19.22 -14.98 3.97
CA ALA A 69 -18.52 -14.70 5.22
C ALA A 69 -19.31 -15.22 6.43
N LEU A 70 -20.62 -15.03 6.48
CA LEU A 70 -21.49 -15.56 7.52
C LEU A 70 -21.46 -17.10 7.55
N THR A 71 -21.59 -17.74 6.39
CA THR A 71 -21.54 -19.21 6.32
C THR A 71 -20.22 -19.76 6.83
N ASN A 72 -19.12 -19.12 6.45
CA ASN A 72 -17.78 -19.47 6.93
C ASN A 72 -17.61 -19.22 8.44
N ALA A 73 -18.06 -18.07 8.94
CA ALA A 73 -17.95 -17.71 10.35
C ALA A 73 -18.77 -18.68 11.25
N ILE A 74 -19.99 -19.03 10.87
CA ILE A 74 -20.81 -20.03 11.58
C ILE A 74 -20.13 -21.40 11.57
N TRP A 75 -19.54 -21.80 10.44
CA TRP A 75 -18.81 -23.06 10.36
C TRP A 75 -17.60 -23.07 11.29
N HIS A 76 -16.81 -22.01 11.30
CA HIS A 76 -15.65 -21.87 12.17
C HIS A 76 -16.02 -21.86 13.64
N LEU A 77 -17.02 -21.07 14.05
CA LEU A 77 -17.50 -21.07 15.43
C LEU A 77 -17.95 -22.46 15.88
N ARG A 78 -18.75 -23.15 15.06
CA ARG A 78 -19.17 -24.54 15.36
C ARG A 78 -17.99 -25.50 15.47
N LYS A 79 -17.01 -25.38 14.58
CA LYS A 79 -15.80 -26.19 14.61
C LYS A 79 -15.00 -25.93 15.89
N THR A 80 -14.80 -24.66 16.26
CA THR A 80 -14.06 -24.27 17.46
C THR A 80 -14.76 -24.77 18.73
N PHE A 81 -16.08 -24.59 18.84
CA PHE A 81 -16.84 -25.13 19.96
C PHE A 81 -16.75 -26.65 20.02
N LYS A 82 -16.85 -27.35 18.89
CA LYS A 82 -16.77 -28.82 18.85
C LYS A 82 -15.38 -29.38 19.20
N GLU A 83 -14.31 -28.60 18.92
CA GLU A 83 -12.95 -28.94 19.34
C GLU A 83 -12.75 -28.75 20.84
N LEU A 84 -13.40 -27.75 21.44
CA LEU A 84 -13.30 -27.45 22.88
C LEU A 84 -14.27 -28.25 23.75
N ASP A 85 -15.47 -28.49 23.24
CA ASP A 85 -16.54 -29.24 23.89
C ASP A 85 -17.32 -30.07 22.87
N PRO A 86 -16.90 -31.34 22.61
CA PRO A 86 -17.52 -32.19 21.59
C PRO A 86 -18.96 -32.65 21.93
N GLU A 87 -19.35 -32.61 23.19
CA GLU A 87 -20.63 -33.18 23.67
C GLU A 87 -21.81 -32.23 23.44
N HIS A 88 -21.57 -30.94 23.29
CA HIS A 88 -22.62 -29.95 23.22
C HIS A 88 -22.69 -29.20 21.88
N THR A 89 -23.91 -28.78 21.56
CA THR A 89 -24.18 -27.88 20.39
C THR A 89 -24.39 -26.46 20.90
N TYR A 90 -23.64 -25.51 20.35
CA TYR A 90 -23.65 -24.11 20.77
C TYR A 90 -24.41 -23.19 19.83
N ILE A 91 -24.44 -23.49 18.52
CA ILE A 91 -25.15 -22.70 17.51
C ILE A 91 -26.09 -23.59 16.70
N ALA A 92 -27.40 -23.35 16.84
CA ALA A 92 -28.43 -24.04 16.10
C ALA A 92 -28.79 -23.30 14.81
N THR A 93 -29.17 -24.05 13.76
CA THR A 93 -29.79 -23.47 12.53
C THR A 93 -31.27 -23.76 12.58
N LEU A 94 -32.08 -22.72 12.33
CA LEU A 94 -33.54 -22.80 12.27
C LEU A 94 -34.02 -22.51 10.85
N ARG A 95 -34.79 -23.40 10.25
CA ARG A 95 -35.45 -23.27 8.92
C ARG A 95 -34.52 -22.87 7.77
N LYS A 96 -33.25 -23.27 7.83
CA LYS A 96 -32.18 -22.98 6.83
C LYS A 96 -31.81 -21.48 6.64
N THR A 97 -32.52 -20.55 7.25
CA THR A 97 -32.38 -19.10 7.04
C THR A 97 -32.03 -18.31 8.30
N SER A 98 -31.98 -18.93 9.48
CA SER A 98 -31.66 -18.23 10.73
C SER A 98 -30.81 -19.07 11.66
N TYR A 99 -30.10 -18.38 12.54
CA TYR A 99 -29.20 -18.96 13.54
C TYR A 99 -29.55 -18.49 14.93
N ARG A 100 -29.29 -19.33 15.94
CA ARG A 100 -29.54 -19.02 17.35
C ARG A 100 -28.49 -19.72 18.22
N LEU A 101 -28.13 -19.09 19.37
CA LEU A 101 -27.42 -19.82 20.41
C LEU A 101 -28.32 -20.94 20.96
N ALA A 102 -27.75 -22.13 21.12
CA ALA A 102 -28.46 -23.28 21.65
C ALA A 102 -28.50 -23.34 23.18
N GLN A 103 -27.61 -22.60 23.85
CA GLN A 103 -27.48 -22.50 25.29
C GLN A 103 -27.54 -21.05 25.75
N ALA A 104 -28.09 -20.84 26.97
CA ALA A 104 -28.20 -19.49 27.54
C ALA A 104 -26.81 -18.93 27.89
N PRO A 105 -26.50 -17.69 27.50
CA PRO A 105 -25.31 -17.03 27.96
C PRO A 105 -25.48 -16.61 29.43
N VAL A 106 -24.47 -16.86 30.27
CA VAL A 106 -24.42 -16.44 31.65
C VAL A 106 -23.33 -15.42 31.84
N PHE A 107 -23.72 -14.24 32.33
CA PHE A 107 -22.80 -13.14 32.66
C PHE A 107 -22.46 -13.24 34.14
N ASP A 108 -21.21 -13.54 34.46
CA ASP A 108 -20.70 -13.63 35.82
C ASP A 108 -19.75 -12.45 36.08
N GLU A 109 -20.12 -11.56 37.01
CA GLU A 109 -19.32 -10.38 37.35
C GLU A 109 -18.04 -10.74 38.15
N THR A 110 -17.87 -12.01 38.53
CA THR A 110 -16.73 -12.46 39.34
C THR A 110 -15.63 -13.14 38.54
N GLN A 111 -15.82 -13.35 37.23
CA GLN A 111 -14.81 -13.96 36.37
C GLN A 111 -14.05 -12.86 35.61
N GLU A 112 -12.80 -12.64 36.00
CA GLU A 112 -11.84 -11.80 35.26
C GLU A 112 -11.10 -12.67 34.23
N CYS A 113 -10.89 -12.12 33.02
CA CYS A 113 -9.98 -12.71 32.06
C CYS A 113 -8.55 -12.53 32.55
N GLU A 114 -7.88 -13.60 32.98
CA GLU A 114 -6.47 -13.55 33.45
C GLU A 114 -5.53 -13.11 32.33
N SER A 115 -5.00 -11.90 32.45
CA SER A 115 -3.80 -11.50 31.73
C SER A 115 -2.58 -12.12 32.44
N ALA A 116 -1.80 -12.88 31.69
CA ALA A 116 -0.59 -13.53 32.21
C ALA A 116 0.51 -12.49 32.49
N LEU A 117 0.56 -11.96 33.72
CA LEU A 117 1.77 -11.40 34.33
C LEU A 117 1.61 -11.40 35.86
N ASP A 118 2.53 -12.10 36.53
CA ASP A 118 2.85 -12.13 37.96
C ASP A 118 2.04 -13.05 38.88
N LYS A 119 2.63 -14.19 39.20
CA LYS A 119 2.46 -14.87 40.51
C LYS A 119 3.51 -14.34 41.51
N PRO A 120 3.17 -14.13 42.82
CA PRO A 120 3.46 -15.17 43.80
C PRO A 120 2.47 -15.33 44.95
N GLN A 121 2.32 -16.61 45.30
CA GLN A 121 2.09 -17.28 46.60
C GLN A 121 1.28 -16.67 47.75
N SER A 122 0.31 -17.54 48.17
CA SER A 122 -0.51 -17.52 49.38
C SER A 122 0.30 -17.56 50.71
N PRO A 123 -0.30 -17.32 51.90
CA PRO A 123 -1.14 -18.32 52.58
C PRO A 123 -2.30 -17.83 53.48
N ILE A 124 -3.39 -18.61 53.51
CA ILE A 124 -4.12 -19.28 54.60
C ILE A 124 -4.74 -18.50 55.79
N GLU A 125 -6.07 -18.80 55.99
CA GLU A 125 -6.89 -18.83 57.23
C GLU A 125 -7.37 -17.50 57.84
N THR A 126 -8.59 -17.32 58.30
CA THR A 126 -9.63 -18.11 58.98
C THR A 126 -10.91 -17.27 59.12
N LEU A 127 -12.09 -17.92 59.13
CA LEU A 127 -13.38 -17.40 59.56
C LEU A 127 -13.40 -17.26 61.10
N PRO A 128 -14.27 -16.45 61.73
CA PRO A 128 -15.65 -16.88 62.01
C PRO A 128 -16.76 -15.79 62.13
N GLN A 129 -17.92 -16.25 61.89
CA GLN A 129 -19.31 -15.99 62.29
C GLN A 129 -19.74 -14.79 63.19
N GLN A 130 -20.92 -14.29 62.76
CA GLN A 130 -22.14 -13.88 63.52
C GLN A 130 -22.23 -12.54 64.28
N GLY A 131 -23.32 -11.84 63.96
CA GLY A 131 -23.93 -10.78 64.83
C GLY A 131 -25.07 -10.04 64.13
N ARG A 132 -26.30 -10.48 64.42
CA ARG A 132 -27.58 -9.85 64.04
C ARG A 132 -27.82 -8.62 64.90
N ALA A 133 -28.23 -7.47 64.31
CA ALA A 133 -29.40 -6.70 64.75
C ALA A 133 -29.44 -5.27 64.14
N SER A 134 -30.66 -4.86 63.83
CA SER A 134 -31.25 -3.53 63.69
C SER A 134 -31.42 -2.97 62.27
N ASP A 135 -32.48 -3.52 61.67
CA ASP A 135 -33.04 -3.13 60.40
C ASP A 135 -34.14 -2.08 60.60
N PHE A 136 -33.85 -0.78 60.65
CA PHE A 136 -34.92 0.19 60.42
C PHE A 136 -34.41 1.59 59.96
N LYS A 137 -33.12 1.88 60.11
CA LYS A 137 -32.57 3.16 59.65
C LYS A 137 -31.85 3.10 58.29
N ILE A 138 -31.59 1.86 57.82
CA ILE A 138 -30.88 1.67 56.53
C ILE A 138 -31.82 1.80 55.35
N VAL A 139 -33.10 1.45 55.47
CA VAL A 139 -34.08 1.51 54.37
C VAL A 139 -34.40 2.97 53.95
N THR A 140 -34.41 3.93 54.89
CA THR A 140 -34.68 5.34 54.58
C THR A 140 -33.47 6.02 53.93
N VAL A 141 -32.27 5.66 54.31
CA VAL A 141 -31.03 6.18 53.69
C VAL A 141 -30.84 5.60 52.29
N LEU A 142 -31.15 4.32 52.09
CA LEU A 142 -31.11 3.68 50.77
C LEU A 142 -32.19 4.23 49.83
N ALA A 143 -33.40 4.53 50.32
CA ALA A 143 -34.46 5.14 49.51
C ALA A 143 -34.08 6.57 49.07
N LEU A 144 -33.47 7.38 49.96
CA LEU A 144 -32.97 8.71 49.63
C LEU A 144 -31.76 8.65 48.67
N ALA A 145 -30.86 7.69 48.86
CA ALA A 145 -29.74 7.47 47.93
C ALA A 145 -30.21 7.01 46.54
N LEU A 146 -31.22 6.15 46.45
CA LEU A 146 -31.85 5.75 45.19
C LEU A 146 -32.55 6.90 44.47
N VAL A 147 -33.23 7.78 45.21
CA VAL A 147 -33.85 8.99 44.65
C VAL A 147 -32.78 9.99 44.16
N CYS A 148 -31.70 10.17 44.90
CA CYS A 148 -30.56 11.00 44.46
C CYS A 148 -29.82 10.39 43.26
N ILE A 149 -29.65 9.09 43.23
CA ILE A 149 -29.06 8.37 42.08
C ILE A 149 -29.98 8.45 40.86
N ALA A 150 -31.29 8.26 41.03
CA ALA A 150 -32.27 8.40 39.95
C ALA A 150 -32.33 9.86 39.44
N PHE A 151 -32.28 10.88 40.34
CA PHE A 151 -32.22 12.27 39.97
C PHE A 151 -30.92 12.64 39.25
N PHE A 152 -29.78 12.07 39.67
CA PHE A 152 -28.49 12.24 39.01
C PHE A 152 -28.40 11.49 37.65
N TYR A 153 -29.12 10.35 37.55
CA TYR A 153 -29.26 9.62 36.27
C TYR A 153 -30.19 10.35 35.30
N LEU A 154 -31.29 10.96 35.79
CA LEU A 154 -32.21 11.73 34.97
C LEU A 154 -31.61 13.07 34.49
N GLN A 155 -30.65 13.65 35.21
CA GLN A 155 -29.90 14.82 34.76
C GLN A 155 -28.72 14.44 33.81
N ARG A 156 -28.33 13.15 33.73
CA ARG A 156 -27.31 12.61 32.83
C ARG A 156 -27.89 11.79 31.68
N THR A 157 -29.14 12.01 31.30
CA THR A 157 -29.50 11.60 29.93
C THR A 157 -28.70 12.51 29.02
N PRO A 158 -27.65 12.00 28.33
CA PRO A 158 -27.13 12.75 27.22
C PRO A 158 -28.34 12.92 26.29
N ALA A 159 -28.60 14.17 25.88
CA ALA A 159 -29.44 14.40 24.72
C ALA A 159 -29.01 13.34 23.72
N ILE A 160 -29.96 12.54 23.26
CA ILE A 160 -29.73 11.69 22.08
C ILE A 160 -29.37 12.71 21.00
N SER A 161 -28.09 13.00 20.87
CA SER A 161 -27.54 13.56 19.65
C SER A 161 -28.00 12.54 18.60
N GLU A 162 -29.02 12.88 17.83
CA GLU A 162 -29.18 12.29 16.54
C GLU A 162 -27.77 12.27 15.95
N SER A 163 -27.18 11.09 15.85
CA SER A 163 -25.99 10.92 15.04
C SER A 163 -26.44 11.27 13.63
N LEU A 164 -26.25 12.53 13.25
CA LEU A 164 -26.23 12.92 11.86
C LEU A 164 -25.34 11.87 11.21
N VAL A 165 -25.93 11.05 10.36
CA VAL A 165 -25.18 10.17 9.47
C VAL A 165 -24.39 11.14 8.59
N VAL A 166 -23.20 11.48 9.04
CA VAL A 166 -22.28 12.32 8.25
C VAL A 166 -21.97 11.48 7.03
N ALA A 167 -22.36 11.98 5.88
CA ALA A 167 -22.04 11.35 4.61
C ALA A 167 -20.52 11.11 4.54
N PRO A 168 -20.08 9.98 3.97
CA PRO A 168 -18.65 9.70 3.87
C PRO A 168 -17.95 10.81 3.08
N LEU A 169 -16.73 11.17 3.45
CA LEU A 169 -15.95 12.26 2.82
C LEU A 169 -15.88 12.10 1.29
N SER A 170 -15.93 10.87 0.80
CA SER A 170 -15.94 10.57 -0.64
C SER A 170 -17.15 11.16 -1.40
N GLU A 171 -18.25 11.44 -0.74
CA GLU A 171 -19.44 12.08 -1.35
C GLU A 171 -19.30 13.61 -1.49
N HIS A 172 -18.31 14.20 -0.83
CA HIS A 172 -18.04 15.64 -0.83
C HIS A 172 -16.82 16.02 -1.68
N ILE A 173 -16.34 15.10 -2.53
CA ILE A 173 -15.21 15.35 -3.42
C ILE A 173 -15.69 16.10 -4.66
N GLU A 174 -15.17 17.31 -4.83
CA GLU A 174 -15.36 18.12 -6.03
C GLU A 174 -14.17 17.94 -6.99
N THR A 175 -14.44 17.79 -8.28
CA THR A 175 -13.39 17.74 -9.31
C THR A 175 -13.08 19.16 -9.78
N ILE A 176 -11.83 19.59 -9.60
CA ILE A 176 -11.40 20.95 -9.97
C ILE A 176 -10.83 21.00 -11.39
N THR A 177 -10.13 19.94 -11.79
CA THR A 177 -9.54 19.87 -13.15
C THR A 177 -9.97 18.56 -13.82
N THR A 178 -10.06 18.58 -15.17
CA THR A 178 -10.55 17.44 -15.97
C THR A 178 -9.81 17.31 -17.30
N SER A 179 -8.66 17.97 -17.44
CA SER A 179 -7.93 18.00 -18.72
C SER A 179 -7.25 16.66 -19.01
N PRO A 180 -7.16 16.21 -20.26
CA PRO A 180 -6.53 14.94 -20.60
C PRO A 180 -5.08 14.86 -20.13
N GLY A 181 -4.73 13.79 -19.40
CA GLY A 181 -3.38 13.55 -18.90
C GLY A 181 -3.30 13.48 -17.39
N ARG A 182 -2.20 13.99 -16.81
CA ARG A 182 -1.95 13.91 -15.36
C ARG A 182 -1.78 15.31 -14.80
N GLU A 183 -2.71 15.72 -14.01
CA GLU A 183 -2.69 16.98 -13.26
C GLU A 183 -2.28 16.65 -11.82
N LEU A 184 -1.10 17.09 -11.41
CA LEU A 184 -0.38 16.61 -10.22
C LEU A 184 0.02 17.78 -9.32
N PHE A 185 0.28 17.49 -8.04
CA PHE A 185 0.89 18.41 -7.10
C PHE A 185 0.16 19.75 -7.01
N PRO A 186 -1.08 19.77 -6.48
CA PRO A 186 -1.78 21.04 -6.27
C PRO A 186 -0.97 21.94 -5.34
N ALA A 187 -0.95 23.24 -5.66
CA ALA A 187 -0.45 24.29 -4.79
C ALA A 187 -1.47 25.42 -4.79
N ILE A 188 -1.92 25.83 -3.61
CA ILE A 188 -2.97 26.82 -3.44
C ILE A 188 -2.35 28.15 -3.00
N SER A 189 -2.74 29.24 -3.64
CA SER A 189 -2.34 30.59 -3.20
C SER A 189 -2.91 30.92 -1.81
N ASN A 190 -2.22 31.76 -1.05
CA ASN A 190 -2.64 32.14 0.29
C ASN A 190 -4.03 32.79 0.38
N ASP A 191 -4.49 33.41 -0.70
CA ASP A 191 -5.87 33.95 -0.81
C ASP A 191 -6.89 32.91 -1.29
N SER A 192 -6.47 31.64 -1.49
CA SER A 192 -7.27 30.55 -2.03
C SER A 192 -7.90 30.84 -3.42
N HIS A 193 -7.35 31.80 -4.13
CA HIS A 193 -7.85 32.24 -5.45
C HIS A 193 -7.25 31.43 -6.60
N PHE A 194 -5.95 31.12 -6.51
CA PHE A 194 -5.23 30.45 -7.60
C PHE A 194 -4.77 29.06 -7.20
N LEU A 195 -4.89 28.14 -8.16
CA LEU A 195 -4.33 26.81 -8.11
C LEU A 195 -3.19 26.70 -9.13
N ALA A 196 -1.96 26.47 -8.68
CA ALA A 196 -0.89 25.99 -9.53
C ALA A 196 -0.80 24.48 -9.46
N TYR A 197 -0.43 23.83 -10.56
CA TYR A 197 -0.26 22.40 -10.63
C TYR A 197 0.63 21.99 -11.78
N SER A 198 1.29 20.84 -11.64
CA SER A 198 2.07 20.23 -12.71
C SER A 198 1.14 19.45 -13.63
N TRP A 199 1.12 19.75 -14.91
CA TRP A 199 0.31 19.03 -15.89
C TRP A 199 1.18 18.34 -16.93
N ARG A 200 1.05 17.02 -16.98
CA ARG A 200 1.66 16.18 -17.99
C ARG A 200 0.63 15.79 -19.03
N ARG A 201 0.68 16.45 -20.17
CA ARG A 201 -0.11 16.07 -21.35
C ARG A 201 0.50 14.87 -22.06
N PRO A 202 -0.32 14.04 -22.75
CA PRO A 202 0.22 12.95 -23.57
C PRO A 202 1.26 13.45 -24.58
N GLY A 203 2.44 12.81 -24.61
CA GLY A 203 3.53 13.19 -25.55
C GLY A 203 4.25 14.49 -25.24
N GLN A 204 4.05 15.13 -24.08
CA GLN A 204 4.71 16.39 -23.70
C GLN A 204 5.44 16.28 -22.37
N TYR A 205 6.35 17.22 -22.13
CA TYR A 205 6.98 17.38 -20.80
C TYR A 205 5.95 17.79 -19.75
N THR A 206 6.32 17.63 -18.49
CA THR A 206 5.47 18.07 -17.37
C THR A 206 5.75 19.54 -17.10
N ASN A 207 4.79 20.41 -17.35
CA ASN A 207 4.91 21.85 -17.14
C ASN A 207 3.94 22.34 -16.05
N LEU A 208 4.21 23.53 -15.50
CA LEU A 208 3.36 24.17 -14.51
C LEU A 208 2.25 24.97 -15.18
N TYR A 209 1.06 24.90 -14.61
CA TYR A 209 -0.13 25.61 -15.03
C TYR A 209 -0.75 26.35 -13.85
N LEU A 210 -1.38 27.48 -14.15
CA LEU A 210 -2.11 28.30 -13.20
C LEU A 210 -3.59 28.32 -13.58
N ARG A 211 -4.46 28.06 -12.64
CA ARG A 211 -5.92 28.10 -12.77
C ARG A 211 -6.51 29.09 -11.78
N ASP A 212 -7.39 29.96 -12.28
CA ASP A 212 -8.23 30.81 -11.46
C ASP A 212 -9.42 29.97 -10.93
N LEU A 213 -9.54 29.84 -9.62
CA LEU A 213 -10.59 29.07 -8.97
C LEU A 213 -11.93 29.82 -8.91
N PHE A 214 -11.93 31.14 -9.06
CA PHE A 214 -13.14 31.96 -9.10
C PHE A 214 -13.70 32.15 -10.53
N SER A 215 -12.90 31.78 -11.53
CA SER A 215 -13.30 31.76 -12.94
C SER A 215 -13.09 30.38 -13.55
N PRO A 216 -13.78 29.34 -13.08
CA PRO A 216 -13.51 27.94 -13.43
C PRO A 216 -13.77 27.61 -14.90
N GLU A 217 -14.53 28.45 -15.62
CA GLU A 217 -14.77 28.33 -17.06
C GLU A 217 -13.57 28.76 -17.91
N GLN A 218 -12.62 29.53 -17.36
CA GLN A 218 -11.40 29.89 -18.04
C GLN A 218 -10.41 28.74 -18.08
N ALA A 219 -9.73 28.59 -19.21
CA ALA A 219 -8.67 27.63 -19.37
C ALA A 219 -7.48 27.98 -18.46
N ALA A 220 -6.83 26.94 -17.90
CA ALA A 220 -5.59 27.16 -17.15
C ALA A 220 -4.50 27.74 -18.07
N ILE A 221 -3.69 28.64 -17.51
CA ILE A 221 -2.61 29.33 -18.20
C ILE A 221 -1.31 28.56 -17.94
N ALA A 222 -0.53 28.27 -18.98
CA ALA A 222 0.80 27.70 -18.82
C ALA A 222 1.74 28.74 -18.17
N LEU A 223 2.29 28.39 -17.00
CA LEU A 223 3.34 29.20 -16.38
C LEU A 223 4.70 28.87 -16.96
N THR A 224 4.87 27.66 -17.48
CA THR A 224 6.10 27.19 -18.09
C THR A 224 5.81 26.49 -19.42
N ASP A 225 6.78 26.50 -20.32
CA ASP A 225 6.82 25.71 -21.55
C ASP A 225 8.28 25.33 -21.79
N SER A 226 8.72 24.24 -21.16
CA SER A 226 10.14 23.91 -21.08
C SER A 226 10.37 22.41 -21.30
N PRO A 227 11.59 21.99 -21.70
CA PRO A 227 11.96 20.58 -21.81
C PRO A 227 12.32 19.95 -20.45
N TYR A 228 11.93 20.57 -19.35
CA TYR A 228 12.13 20.05 -18.01
C TYR A 228 10.90 19.27 -17.54
N VAL A 229 11.10 18.43 -16.52
CA VAL A 229 10.00 17.87 -15.72
C VAL A 229 9.85 18.74 -14.49
N GLU A 230 8.79 19.51 -14.43
CA GLU A 230 8.51 20.43 -13.34
C GLU A 230 7.58 19.78 -12.33
N GLY A 231 7.98 19.83 -11.06
CA GLY A 231 7.28 19.15 -9.97
C GLY A 231 6.46 20.08 -9.10
N ARG A 232 6.37 19.72 -7.79
CA ARG A 232 5.62 20.51 -6.82
C ARG A 232 6.07 21.96 -6.79
N ALA A 233 5.11 22.86 -6.64
CA ALA A 233 5.34 24.29 -6.56
C ALA A 233 4.74 24.86 -5.27
N VAL A 234 5.22 26.05 -4.86
CA VAL A 234 4.64 26.86 -3.78
C VAL A 234 4.66 28.33 -4.18
N PHE A 235 3.63 29.07 -3.79
CA PHE A 235 3.54 30.51 -4.06
C PHE A 235 4.32 31.33 -3.03
N SER A 236 4.83 32.50 -3.45
CA SER A 236 5.17 33.55 -2.50
C SER A 236 3.89 34.16 -1.91
N ASP A 237 4.01 34.72 -0.71
CA ASP A 237 2.87 35.30 0.02
C ASP A 237 2.22 36.46 -0.75
N ASP A 238 3.01 37.24 -1.48
CA ASP A 238 2.58 38.37 -2.29
C ASP A 238 2.12 38.02 -3.72
N LEU A 239 2.10 36.72 -4.06
CA LEU A 239 1.75 36.14 -5.37
C LEU A 239 2.57 36.66 -6.55
N ASN A 240 3.73 37.30 -6.30
CA ASN A 240 4.63 37.75 -7.35
C ASN A 240 5.50 36.64 -7.90
N ASP A 241 5.83 35.67 -7.08
CA ASP A 241 6.76 34.61 -7.38
C ASP A 241 6.15 33.21 -7.10
N ILE A 242 6.63 32.23 -7.85
CA ILE A 242 6.36 30.81 -7.61
C ILE A 242 7.70 30.08 -7.53
N PHE A 243 7.81 29.19 -6.55
CA PHE A 243 9.00 28.34 -6.34
C PHE A 243 8.65 26.90 -6.68
N TYR A 244 9.55 26.22 -7.38
CA TYR A 244 9.33 24.82 -7.74
C TYR A 244 10.66 24.12 -8.00
N PHE A 245 10.65 22.77 -8.01
CA PHE A 245 11.79 22.03 -8.51
C PHE A 245 11.57 21.64 -9.98
N ARG A 246 12.67 21.53 -10.71
CA ARG A 246 12.67 21.01 -12.08
C ARG A 246 13.81 20.02 -12.32
N LEU A 247 13.57 19.06 -13.20
CA LEU A 247 14.54 18.05 -13.62
C LEU A 247 14.84 18.21 -15.10
N ASP A 248 16.10 18.21 -15.48
CA ASP A 248 16.51 18.18 -16.87
C ASP A 248 16.49 16.75 -17.46
N GLU A 249 16.87 16.60 -18.73
CA GLU A 249 16.93 15.30 -19.42
C GLU A 249 17.91 14.30 -18.80
N HIS A 250 18.87 14.77 -18.00
CA HIS A 250 19.83 13.94 -17.26
C HIS A 250 19.40 13.73 -15.79
N ALA A 251 18.18 14.08 -15.45
CA ALA A 251 17.61 14.04 -14.10
C ALA A 251 18.38 14.91 -13.08
N ARG A 252 19.06 15.96 -13.50
CA ARG A 252 19.65 16.94 -12.59
C ARG A 252 18.56 17.85 -12.05
N CYS A 253 18.53 17.99 -10.74
CA CYS A 253 17.50 18.70 -10.00
C CYS A 253 17.94 20.13 -9.66
N GLU A 254 17.05 21.10 -9.94
CA GLU A 254 17.20 22.51 -9.55
C GLU A 254 15.98 23.00 -8.80
N ILE A 255 16.19 23.77 -7.74
CA ILE A 255 15.17 24.60 -7.10
C ILE A 255 15.21 25.97 -7.75
N VAL A 256 14.07 26.39 -8.26
CA VAL A 256 13.97 27.65 -9.01
C VAL A 256 12.89 28.57 -8.44
N LYS A 257 13.10 29.85 -8.60
CA LYS A 257 12.15 30.94 -8.39
C LYS A 257 11.75 31.48 -9.73
N GLN A 258 10.48 31.59 -10.02
CA GLN A 258 9.94 32.23 -11.23
C GLN A 258 9.04 33.39 -10.86
N GLN A 259 9.30 34.52 -11.42
CA GLN A 259 8.40 35.67 -11.32
C GLN A 259 7.18 35.44 -12.23
N ILE A 260 5.97 35.42 -11.67
CA ILE A 260 4.75 35.02 -12.39
C ILE A 260 4.46 35.99 -13.56
N ALA A 261 4.57 37.33 -13.33
CA ALA A 261 4.22 38.32 -14.32
C ALA A 261 5.19 38.39 -15.52
N THR A 262 6.47 38.11 -15.33
CA THR A 262 7.52 38.26 -16.35
C THR A 262 8.09 36.94 -16.86
N ALA A 263 7.69 35.82 -16.24
CA ALA A 263 8.26 34.48 -16.45
C ALA A 263 9.79 34.38 -16.23
N LYS A 264 10.40 35.36 -15.55
CA LYS A 264 11.83 35.37 -15.25
C LYS A 264 12.16 34.30 -14.24
N ILE A 265 13.04 33.35 -14.60
CA ILE A 265 13.48 32.26 -13.76
C ILE A 265 14.86 32.60 -13.16
N THR A 266 15.01 32.25 -11.88
CA THR A 266 16.25 32.31 -11.11
C THR A 266 16.51 31.00 -10.42
N VAL A 267 17.66 30.37 -10.65
CA VAL A 267 18.06 29.16 -9.93
C VAL A 267 18.49 29.55 -8.52
N LEU A 268 17.88 28.93 -7.52
CA LEU A 268 18.19 29.13 -6.10
C LEU A 268 19.22 28.12 -5.59
N ALA A 269 19.04 26.85 -5.94
CA ALA A 269 19.88 25.76 -5.45
C ALA A 269 19.86 24.58 -6.42
N SER A 270 20.85 23.69 -6.28
CA SER A 270 20.80 22.34 -6.86
C SER A 270 20.29 21.37 -5.79
N CYS A 271 19.42 20.44 -6.19
CA CYS A 271 18.89 19.40 -5.31
C CYS A 271 19.45 17.99 -5.62
N GLY A 272 20.46 17.88 -6.47
CA GLY A 272 21.16 16.61 -6.75
C GLY A 272 20.74 15.96 -8.06
N GLN A 273 20.94 14.64 -8.16
CA GLN A 273 20.67 13.87 -9.38
C GLN A 273 19.66 12.76 -9.11
N GLY A 274 18.59 12.70 -9.90
CA GLY A 274 17.61 11.60 -9.90
C GLY A 274 16.68 11.54 -8.70
N GLY A 275 16.70 12.55 -7.81
CA GLY A 275 15.89 12.56 -6.61
C GLY A 275 14.46 13.07 -6.86
N SER A 276 13.49 12.50 -6.14
CA SER A 276 12.27 13.21 -5.82
C SER A 276 12.64 14.32 -4.84
N SER A 277 12.39 15.57 -5.22
CA SER A 277 12.53 16.71 -4.31
C SER A 277 11.15 17.20 -3.89
N ASP A 278 11.04 17.67 -2.68
CA ASP A 278 9.88 18.41 -2.19
C ASP A 278 10.34 19.74 -1.62
N LEU A 279 9.43 20.70 -1.55
CA LEU A 279 9.75 22.04 -1.07
C LEU A 279 8.51 22.70 -0.46
N ASP A 280 8.77 23.59 0.49
CA ASP A 280 7.75 24.40 1.11
C ASP A 280 8.30 25.77 1.53
N ILE A 281 7.40 26.74 1.71
CA ILE A 281 7.72 28.09 2.18
C ILE A 281 7.11 28.33 3.55
N ASN A 282 7.87 28.92 4.47
CA ASN A 282 7.34 29.21 5.79
C ASN A 282 6.26 30.34 5.72
N LYS A 283 5.40 30.39 6.72
CA LYS A 283 4.30 31.35 6.81
C LYS A 283 4.73 32.82 6.72
N ALA A 284 5.98 33.13 7.10
CA ALA A 284 6.54 34.48 6.99
C ALA A 284 7.01 34.82 5.56
N GLY A 285 7.01 33.87 4.64
CA GLY A 285 7.41 34.05 3.24
C GLY A 285 8.89 34.35 3.05
N ASN A 286 9.73 34.12 4.07
CA ASN A 286 11.14 34.49 4.04
C ASN A 286 12.12 33.30 4.01
N GLN A 287 11.63 32.08 4.21
CA GLN A 287 12.42 30.87 4.17
C GLN A 287 11.76 29.80 3.29
N LEU A 288 12.57 29.17 2.45
CA LEU A 288 12.18 28.02 1.63
C LEU A 288 12.92 26.78 2.14
N VAL A 289 12.21 25.72 2.49
CA VAL A 289 12.79 24.41 2.76
C VAL A 289 12.74 23.54 1.51
N PHE A 290 13.75 22.72 1.27
CA PHE A 290 13.73 21.73 0.20
C PHE A 290 14.57 20.50 0.56
N ILE A 291 14.23 19.38 -0.06
CA ILE A 291 14.97 18.14 0.04
C ILE A 291 16.02 18.09 -1.07
N SER A 292 17.26 17.70 -0.74
CA SER A 292 18.31 17.44 -1.72
C SER A 292 18.98 16.09 -1.46
N GLU A 293 19.69 15.58 -2.46
CA GLU A 293 20.60 14.47 -2.27
C GLU A 293 21.71 14.84 -1.28
N ASN A 294 22.09 13.92 -0.41
CA ASN A 294 23.18 14.11 0.53
C ASN A 294 24.53 13.84 -0.14
N ASN A 295 25.32 14.88 -0.35
CA ASN A 295 26.63 14.77 -1.00
C ASN A 295 27.65 13.90 -0.24
N LYS A 296 27.42 13.62 1.05
CA LYS A 296 28.33 12.81 1.89
C LYS A 296 27.95 11.34 1.92
N ALA A 297 26.72 11.00 1.60
CA ALA A 297 26.21 9.63 1.68
C ALA A 297 25.27 9.36 0.49
N LYS A 298 25.79 8.64 -0.50
CA LYS A 298 25.04 8.30 -1.73
C LYS A 298 23.74 7.56 -1.39
N GLY A 299 22.63 8.02 -1.97
CA GLY A 299 21.30 7.44 -1.77
C GLY A 299 20.61 7.90 -0.49
N GLN A 300 21.08 8.97 0.14
CA GLN A 300 20.44 9.62 1.30
C GLN A 300 20.07 11.05 0.96
N THR A 301 19.12 11.62 1.73
CA THR A 301 18.64 12.97 1.53
C THR A 301 19.11 13.93 2.64
N GLN A 302 19.02 15.22 2.36
CA GLN A 302 19.36 16.31 3.26
C GLN A 302 18.27 17.39 3.18
N LEU A 303 17.82 17.87 4.35
CA LEU A 303 16.94 19.02 4.45
C LEU A 303 17.74 20.33 4.43
N ASN A 304 17.35 21.25 3.54
CA ASN A 304 18.03 22.53 3.37
C ASN A 304 17.03 23.68 3.46
N ILE A 305 17.46 24.78 4.04
CA ILE A 305 16.66 26.01 4.14
C ILE A 305 17.40 27.14 3.45
N VAL A 306 16.69 27.82 2.53
CA VAL A 306 17.19 29.04 1.84
C VAL A 306 16.54 30.25 2.49
N ASP A 307 17.34 31.24 2.87
CA ASP A 307 16.86 32.57 3.24
C ASP A 307 16.56 33.36 1.97
N LEU A 308 15.29 33.67 1.73
CA LEU A 308 14.81 34.34 0.52
C LEU A 308 15.04 35.86 0.56
N GLN A 309 15.30 36.44 1.74
CA GLN A 309 15.59 37.86 1.90
C GLN A 309 17.07 38.20 1.71
N ASN A 310 17.95 37.19 1.81
CA ASN A 310 19.38 37.38 1.66
C ASN A 310 19.82 37.23 0.21
N ALA A 311 20.38 38.29 -0.36
CA ALA A 311 20.91 38.32 -1.75
C ALA A 311 22.04 37.29 -1.97
N GLU A 312 22.77 36.89 -0.92
CA GLU A 312 23.87 35.94 -0.98
C GLU A 312 23.41 34.46 -0.98
N LYS A 313 22.11 34.20 -0.90
CA LYS A 313 21.49 32.86 -0.93
C LYS A 313 22.16 31.85 0.03
N VAL A 314 22.18 32.19 1.30
CA VAL A 314 22.73 31.28 2.31
C VAL A 314 21.84 30.06 2.44
N ILE A 315 22.37 28.90 2.06
CA ILE A 315 21.72 27.62 2.27
C ILE A 315 22.18 27.06 3.61
N LYS A 316 21.23 26.92 4.55
CA LYS A 316 21.47 26.30 5.85
C LYS A 316 21.00 24.84 5.81
N GLN A 317 21.89 23.91 6.10
CA GLN A 317 21.48 22.52 6.30
C GLN A 317 20.86 22.34 7.68
N VAL A 318 19.72 21.65 7.77
CA VAL A 318 19.15 21.23 9.05
C VAL A 318 20.09 20.21 9.68
N PRO A 319 20.50 20.39 10.95
CA PRO A 319 21.42 19.47 11.61
C PRO A 319 20.87 18.04 11.64
N CYS A 320 21.76 17.09 11.66
CA CYS A 320 21.42 15.70 11.88
C CYS A 320 22.27 15.16 13.04
N PRO A 321 21.69 15.02 14.24
CA PRO A 321 22.43 14.68 15.45
C PRO A 321 22.82 13.21 15.57
N SER A 322 22.32 12.35 14.70
CA SER A 322 22.60 10.91 14.66
C SER A 322 23.06 10.50 13.26
N ASP A 323 23.39 9.22 13.09
CA ASP A 323 23.77 8.67 11.80
C ASP A 323 22.61 8.83 10.80
N CYS A 324 22.74 9.79 9.87
CA CYS A 324 21.71 10.24 8.94
C CYS A 324 21.47 9.22 7.81
N GLN A 325 21.15 7.98 8.16
CA GLN A 325 20.88 6.90 7.20
C GLN A 325 19.38 6.80 6.89
N PHE A 326 18.82 7.88 6.31
CA PHE A 326 17.40 7.91 5.93
C PHE A 326 17.19 8.73 4.65
N ASN A 327 16.02 8.53 4.03
CA ASN A 327 15.56 9.31 2.90
C ASN A 327 14.25 10.00 3.27
N ASP A 328 14.25 11.32 3.23
CA ASP A 328 13.04 12.15 3.34
C ASP A 328 12.44 12.34 1.94
N GLU A 329 11.12 12.19 1.82
CA GLU A 329 10.39 12.25 0.53
C GLU A 329 9.46 13.47 0.46
N SER A 330 8.91 13.91 1.59
CA SER A 330 8.04 15.08 1.67
C SER A 330 8.45 15.98 2.85
N VAL A 331 8.28 17.29 2.69
CA VAL A 331 8.61 18.28 3.73
C VAL A 331 7.67 19.47 3.69
N VAL A 332 7.18 19.90 4.87
CA VAL A 332 6.45 21.15 5.06
C VAL A 332 6.83 21.80 6.39
N PHE A 333 6.80 23.15 6.45
CA PHE A 333 7.01 23.88 7.70
C PHE A 333 5.84 23.73 8.67
N SER A 334 6.14 23.72 9.97
CA SER A 334 5.11 23.97 10.98
C SER A 334 4.56 25.40 10.83
N PRO A 335 3.30 25.67 11.25
CA PRO A 335 2.75 27.04 11.23
C PRO A 335 3.57 28.05 12.03
N ALA A 336 4.34 27.60 13.03
CA ALA A 336 5.25 28.42 13.82
C ALA A 336 6.59 28.66 13.12
N GLY A 337 6.97 27.81 12.16
CA GLY A 337 8.21 27.90 11.39
C GLY A 337 9.46 27.42 12.11
N ASP A 338 9.33 26.70 13.22
CA ASP A 338 10.39 26.17 14.07
C ASP A 338 10.62 24.66 13.90
N GLU A 339 9.62 23.94 13.38
CA GLU A 339 9.69 22.51 13.08
C GLU A 339 9.37 22.24 11.61
N LEU A 340 9.80 21.08 11.12
CA LEU A 340 9.43 20.51 9.81
C LEU A 340 8.66 19.21 10.03
N LEU A 341 7.55 19.06 9.34
CA LEU A 341 6.90 17.77 9.16
C LEU A 341 7.51 17.10 7.92
N VAL A 342 8.04 15.91 8.10
CA VAL A 342 8.66 15.15 7.00
C VAL A 342 8.10 13.74 6.91
N SER A 343 8.02 13.18 5.71
CA SER A 343 7.92 11.75 5.52
C SER A 343 9.32 11.18 5.33
N ARG A 344 9.65 10.14 6.07
CA ARG A 344 11.01 9.58 6.16
C ARG A 344 11.02 8.08 5.94
N ASN A 345 11.77 7.65 4.93
CA ASN A 345 12.05 6.24 4.70
C ASN A 345 13.08 5.73 5.71
N LEU A 346 12.73 4.67 6.43
CA LEU A 346 13.57 4.00 7.41
C LEU A 346 14.28 2.80 6.79
N ALA A 347 15.41 2.42 7.35
CA ALA A 347 16.16 1.23 6.93
C ALA A 347 15.33 -0.07 7.02
N SER A 348 14.25 -0.07 7.82
CA SER A 348 13.28 -1.17 7.92
C SER A 348 12.34 -1.32 6.73
N GLY A 349 12.35 -0.38 5.76
CA GLY A 349 11.43 -0.34 4.63
C GLY A 349 10.07 0.31 4.94
N TYR A 350 9.93 0.91 6.14
CA TYR A 350 8.78 1.76 6.48
C TYR A 350 9.04 3.19 6.06
N GLU A 351 7.99 3.91 5.75
CA GLU A 351 8.00 5.36 5.56
C GLU A 351 7.04 5.98 6.57
N GLU A 352 7.56 6.82 7.46
CA GLU A 352 6.82 7.34 8.60
C GLU A 352 6.89 8.85 8.69
N LEU A 353 5.93 9.47 9.38
CA LEU A 353 5.94 10.89 9.65
C LEU A 353 6.81 11.22 10.87
N PHE A 354 7.60 12.28 10.73
CA PHE A 354 8.42 12.85 11.79
C PHE A 354 8.21 14.36 11.89
N LEU A 355 8.26 14.87 13.13
CA LEU A 355 8.52 16.29 13.39
C LEU A 355 10.02 16.46 13.66
N VAL A 356 10.64 17.38 12.93
CA VAL A 356 12.08 17.68 13.01
C VAL A 356 12.24 19.13 13.47
N ASP A 357 12.87 19.34 14.61
CA ASP A 357 13.26 20.67 15.09
C ASP A 357 14.35 21.26 14.21
N ILE A 358 14.12 22.44 13.64
CA ILE A 358 15.03 23.06 12.65
C ILE A 358 16.38 23.45 13.26
N ALA A 359 16.41 23.82 14.52
CA ALA A 359 17.62 24.30 15.18
C ALA A 359 18.57 23.16 15.58
N SER A 360 18.02 22.10 16.13
CA SER A 360 18.76 20.94 16.67
C SER A 360 18.81 19.74 15.73
N GLY A 361 17.86 19.62 14.80
CA GLY A 361 17.67 18.44 13.96
C GLY A 361 17.10 17.23 14.71
N GLN A 362 16.68 17.39 15.97
CA GLN A 362 16.01 16.33 16.71
C GLN A 362 14.69 15.96 16.04
N ALA A 363 14.47 14.67 15.85
CA ALA A 363 13.30 14.15 15.16
C ALA A 363 12.41 13.31 16.09
N LYS A 364 11.11 13.59 16.09
CA LYS A 364 10.08 12.86 16.83
C LYS A 364 9.19 12.12 15.85
N GLN A 365 9.15 10.80 15.91
CA GLN A 365 8.26 9.98 15.09
C GLN A 365 6.80 10.16 15.54
N LEU A 366 5.89 10.32 14.58
CA LEU A 366 4.46 10.50 14.80
C LEU A 366 3.64 9.25 14.45
N THR A 367 4.02 8.54 13.38
CA THR A 367 3.27 7.39 12.85
C THR A 367 4.07 6.11 12.88
N SER A 368 3.39 4.97 12.68
CA SER A 368 4.01 3.65 12.60
C SER A 368 3.14 2.72 11.75
N GLY A 369 3.77 2.00 10.80
CA GLY A 369 3.13 0.99 9.97
C GLY A 369 2.83 1.38 8.52
N PHE A 370 3.26 2.56 8.08
CA PHE A 370 3.14 3.00 6.68
C PHE A 370 4.36 2.57 5.86
N VAL A 371 4.16 2.37 4.55
CA VAL A 371 5.24 1.92 3.64
C VAL A 371 5.45 2.82 2.43
N ASP A 372 4.57 3.76 2.17
CA ASP A 372 4.66 4.69 1.06
C ASP A 372 3.78 5.91 1.36
N ILE A 373 4.39 7.03 1.73
CA ILE A 373 3.72 8.31 2.02
C ILE A 373 3.93 9.23 0.82
N ARG A 374 2.84 9.81 0.29
CA ARG A 374 2.88 10.70 -0.88
C ARG A 374 2.27 12.05 -0.56
N GLY A 375 3.10 12.92 -0.06
CA GLY A 375 2.73 14.26 0.34
C GLY A 375 2.16 14.32 1.75
N VAL A 376 2.48 15.39 2.40
CA VAL A 376 2.05 15.77 3.76
C VAL A 376 1.68 17.23 3.77
N ASP A 377 0.76 17.63 4.64
CA ASP A 377 0.49 19.05 4.85
C ASP A 377 -0.10 19.32 6.23
N TRP A 378 -0.10 20.58 6.61
CA TRP A 378 -0.52 21.07 7.91
C TRP A 378 -1.74 21.97 7.79
N HIS A 379 -2.81 21.68 8.54
CA HIS A 379 -3.99 22.52 8.54
C HIS A 379 -3.62 23.93 9.04
N PRO A 380 -4.02 25.02 8.35
CA PRO A 380 -3.52 26.37 8.62
C PRO A 380 -3.84 26.93 10.00
N SER A 381 -4.87 26.40 10.68
CA SER A 381 -5.35 26.91 11.98
C SER A 381 -5.64 25.84 13.04
N LYS A 382 -5.58 24.54 12.70
CA LYS A 382 -5.80 23.44 13.65
C LYS A 382 -4.52 22.64 13.82
N GLY A 383 -4.30 22.01 14.97
CA GLY A 383 -3.25 21.03 15.19
C GLY A 383 -3.55 19.70 14.48
N LEU A 384 -3.85 19.75 13.19
CA LEU A 384 -4.26 18.64 12.36
C LEU A 384 -3.33 18.55 11.17
N LEU A 385 -2.77 17.37 10.95
CA LEU A 385 -1.96 17.04 9.80
C LEU A 385 -2.79 16.21 8.82
N VAL A 386 -2.47 16.31 7.54
CA VAL A 386 -2.99 15.42 6.50
C VAL A 386 -1.82 14.77 5.75
N PHE A 387 -1.96 13.53 5.38
CA PHE A 387 -0.99 12.84 4.54
C PHE A 387 -1.65 11.72 3.73
N SER A 388 -0.97 11.31 2.67
CA SER A 388 -1.33 10.13 1.91
C SER A 388 -0.44 8.97 2.31
N GLY A 389 -1.00 7.84 2.67
CA GLY A 389 -0.22 6.68 3.08
C GLY A 389 -0.74 5.37 2.52
N VAL A 390 0.14 4.37 2.41
CA VAL A 390 -0.24 3.00 2.07
C VAL A 390 -0.21 2.16 3.33
N GLU A 391 -1.39 1.67 3.70
CA GLU A 391 -1.56 0.69 4.76
C GLU A 391 -2.25 -0.56 4.17
N GLN A 392 -1.70 -1.74 4.45
CA GLN A 392 -2.23 -3.02 3.95
C GLN A 392 -2.43 -3.06 2.41
N GLY A 393 -1.56 -2.38 1.66
CA GLY A 393 -1.58 -2.38 0.19
C GLY A 393 -2.60 -1.44 -0.45
N LYS A 394 -3.28 -0.60 0.34
CA LYS A 394 -4.20 0.44 -0.15
C LYS A 394 -3.69 1.82 0.22
N ARG A 395 -3.77 2.74 -0.74
CA ARG A 395 -3.46 4.15 -0.51
C ARG A 395 -4.72 4.89 -0.13
N HIS A 396 -4.69 5.51 1.06
CA HIS A 396 -5.73 6.42 1.53
C HIS A 396 -5.15 7.75 1.97
N GLY A 397 -6.00 8.75 2.12
CA GLY A 397 -5.70 9.95 2.89
C GLY A 397 -5.92 9.69 4.38
N TYR A 398 -5.04 10.21 5.20
CA TYR A 398 -5.13 10.12 6.67
C TYR A 398 -5.02 11.49 7.29
N PHE A 399 -5.75 11.70 8.40
CA PHE A 399 -5.58 12.86 9.24
C PHE A 399 -4.97 12.43 10.57
N TYR A 400 -4.06 13.26 11.11
CA TYR A 400 -3.40 13.02 12.38
C TYR A 400 -3.58 14.22 13.30
N GLU A 401 -4.21 14.03 14.46
CA GLU A 401 -4.40 15.05 15.47
C GLU A 401 -3.18 15.12 16.41
N LEU A 402 -2.43 16.22 16.38
CA LEU A 402 -1.21 16.38 17.16
C LEU A 402 -1.46 16.34 18.68
N ALA A 403 -2.59 16.90 19.14
CA ALA A 403 -2.90 16.97 20.56
C ALA A 403 -3.19 15.61 21.20
N THR A 404 -3.77 14.68 20.44
CA THR A 404 -4.25 13.38 20.94
C THR A 404 -3.44 12.20 20.41
N GLY A 405 -2.69 12.39 19.32
CA GLY A 405 -2.06 11.32 18.56
C GLY A 405 -3.04 10.46 17.78
N ARG A 406 -4.29 10.91 17.61
CA ARG A 406 -5.34 10.14 16.93
C ARG A 406 -5.15 10.17 15.44
N LEU A 407 -5.10 8.97 14.82
CA LEU A 407 -5.11 8.77 13.39
C LEU A 407 -6.53 8.52 12.89
N ILE A 408 -6.93 9.23 11.82
CA ILE A 408 -8.25 9.13 11.21
C ILE A 408 -8.06 8.76 9.74
N ASP A 409 -8.54 7.59 9.32
CA ASP A 409 -8.56 7.19 7.91
C ASP A 409 -9.72 7.90 7.20
N SER A 410 -9.43 8.69 6.19
CA SER A 410 -10.42 9.42 5.39
C SER A 410 -11.33 8.52 4.55
N LYS A 411 -10.91 7.27 4.31
CA LYS A 411 -11.54 6.33 3.37
C LYS A 411 -11.56 6.83 1.91
N ILE A 412 -10.73 7.81 1.58
CA ILE A 412 -10.57 8.30 0.20
C ILE A 412 -9.43 7.54 -0.47
N ASP A 413 -9.79 6.63 -1.35
CA ASP A 413 -8.83 5.86 -2.13
C ASP A 413 -8.01 6.76 -3.06
N GLY A 414 -6.69 6.55 -3.10
CA GLY A 414 -5.79 7.19 -4.05
C GLY A 414 -5.50 8.67 -3.78
N LEU A 415 -5.97 9.25 -2.67
CA LEU A 415 -5.61 10.60 -2.26
C LEU A 415 -4.08 10.71 -2.18
N SER A 416 -3.50 11.68 -2.85
CA SER A 416 -2.05 11.88 -2.93
C SER A 416 -1.70 13.36 -3.00
N TYR A 417 -0.60 13.72 -2.37
CA TYR A 417 -0.10 15.10 -2.28
C TYR A 417 -1.19 16.09 -1.84
N PRO A 418 -1.73 15.90 -0.63
CA PRO A 418 -2.71 16.82 -0.06
C PRO A 418 -2.10 18.19 0.17
N GLU A 419 -2.92 19.23 0.03
CA GLU A 419 -2.56 20.63 0.24
C GLU A 419 -3.76 21.37 0.81
N TYR A 420 -3.62 22.04 1.96
CA TYR A 420 -4.67 22.86 2.54
C TYR A 420 -4.67 24.28 1.95
N GLY A 421 -5.82 24.75 1.54
CA GLY A 421 -6.04 26.19 1.36
C GLY A 421 -6.14 26.91 2.72
N GLN A 422 -5.91 28.22 2.73
CA GLN A 422 -6.04 29.03 3.95
C GLN A 422 -7.49 29.07 4.49
N ASP A 423 -8.47 28.79 3.62
CA ASP A 423 -9.88 28.59 3.98
C ASP A 423 -10.12 27.22 4.68
N GLY A 424 -9.11 26.39 4.84
CA GLY A 424 -9.17 25.06 5.40
C GLY A 424 -9.72 23.99 4.46
N SER A 425 -10.01 24.31 3.18
CA SER A 425 -10.35 23.31 2.17
C SER A 425 -9.14 22.48 1.80
N LEU A 426 -9.34 21.20 1.55
CA LEU A 426 -8.29 20.26 1.21
C LEU A 426 -8.29 19.99 -0.30
N TYR A 427 -7.16 20.25 -0.95
CA TYR A 427 -6.91 19.94 -2.35
C TYR A 427 -5.96 18.74 -2.43
N PHE A 428 -6.14 17.88 -3.43
CA PHE A 428 -5.26 16.72 -3.65
C PHE A 428 -5.42 16.23 -5.08
N HIS A 429 -4.43 15.52 -5.59
CA HIS A 429 -4.67 14.73 -6.76
C HIS A 429 -5.05 13.30 -6.38
N GLN A 430 -5.96 12.71 -7.15
CA GLN A 430 -6.43 11.36 -6.87
C GLN A 430 -5.80 10.38 -7.85
N TRP A 431 -5.01 9.46 -7.31
CA TRP A 431 -4.30 8.47 -8.11
C TRP A 431 -5.03 7.13 -8.11
N HIS A 432 -5.64 6.81 -9.24
CA HIS A 432 -6.15 5.47 -9.50
C HIS A 432 -5.24 4.76 -10.50
N ILE A 433 -4.63 3.66 -10.09
CA ILE A 433 -3.87 2.82 -11.01
C ILE A 433 -4.77 1.67 -11.43
N ASP A 434 -5.34 1.77 -12.61
CA ASP A 434 -6.01 0.66 -13.26
C ASP A 434 -5.00 -0.10 -14.10
N SER A 435 -4.85 -1.37 -13.84
CA SER A 435 -4.03 -2.26 -14.67
C SER A 435 -4.82 -3.46 -15.16
N ALA A 436 -4.50 -3.88 -16.37
CA ALA A 436 -5.14 -4.99 -17.04
C ALA A 436 -4.09 -5.96 -17.58
N LEU A 437 -4.42 -7.23 -17.68
CA LEU A 437 -3.61 -8.16 -18.46
C LEU A 437 -4.06 -8.12 -19.91
N MET A 438 -3.13 -7.73 -20.78
CA MET A 438 -3.32 -7.65 -22.22
C MET A 438 -2.52 -8.76 -22.91
N ARG A 439 -2.99 -9.18 -24.06
CA ARG A 439 -2.25 -10.05 -24.96
C ARG A 439 -2.00 -9.39 -26.32
N VAL A 440 -0.94 -9.78 -26.95
CA VAL A 440 -0.63 -9.48 -28.36
C VAL A 440 -0.17 -10.76 -29.05
N GLU A 441 -0.56 -10.95 -30.30
CA GLU A 441 -0.09 -12.06 -31.12
C GLU A 441 1.26 -11.72 -31.74
N THR A 442 2.22 -12.65 -31.65
CA THR A 442 3.60 -12.38 -32.11
C THR A 442 3.87 -12.81 -33.56
N ASN A 443 2.98 -13.59 -34.18
CA ASN A 443 3.18 -14.16 -35.52
C ASN A 443 2.56 -13.38 -36.69
N ASN A 444 1.82 -12.31 -36.43
CA ASN A 444 1.19 -11.53 -37.47
C ASN A 444 2.13 -10.41 -37.96
N ALA A 445 2.46 -10.44 -39.26
CA ALA A 445 3.24 -9.42 -39.96
C ALA A 445 2.55 -8.02 -39.94
N VAL A 446 1.30 -7.97 -39.59
CA VAL A 446 0.53 -6.73 -39.31
C VAL A 446 0.42 -6.60 -37.81
N ALA A 447 0.90 -5.50 -37.26
CA ALA A 447 0.83 -5.21 -35.83
C ALA A 447 -0.56 -5.55 -35.27
N SER A 448 -0.65 -6.66 -34.51
CA SER A 448 -1.91 -7.06 -33.91
C SER A 448 -2.27 -6.08 -32.80
N SER A 449 -3.52 -5.63 -32.79
CA SER A 449 -3.98 -4.76 -31.71
C SER A 449 -4.03 -5.52 -30.38
N PRO A 450 -3.60 -4.90 -29.28
CA PRO A 450 -3.67 -5.54 -27.97
C PRO A 450 -5.10 -5.89 -27.61
N PHE A 451 -5.30 -7.05 -27.04
CA PHE A 451 -6.62 -7.53 -26.59
C PHE A 451 -6.59 -7.82 -25.08
N PRO A 452 -7.60 -7.35 -24.31
CA PRO A 452 -7.63 -7.59 -22.88
C PRO A 452 -7.97 -9.06 -22.57
N ILE A 453 -7.14 -9.70 -21.73
CA ILE A 453 -7.46 -11.00 -21.11
C ILE A 453 -8.22 -10.77 -19.80
N LEU A 454 -7.71 -9.87 -18.96
CA LEU A 454 -8.32 -9.46 -17.70
C LEU A 454 -8.35 -7.94 -17.65
N SER A 455 -9.52 -7.37 -17.83
CA SER A 455 -9.76 -5.94 -17.69
C SER A 455 -10.85 -5.75 -16.65
N THR A 456 -10.45 -5.36 -15.46
CA THR A 456 -11.34 -5.10 -14.31
C THR A 456 -11.06 -3.69 -13.80
N HIS A 457 -11.86 -3.23 -12.84
CA HIS A 457 -11.59 -2.00 -12.08
C HIS A 457 -10.55 -2.21 -10.97
N PHE A 458 -9.89 -3.36 -10.97
CA PHE A 458 -8.89 -3.74 -9.99
C PHE A 458 -7.51 -3.78 -10.62
N ASN A 459 -6.48 -3.59 -9.79
CA ASN A 459 -5.10 -3.75 -10.22
C ASN A 459 -4.80 -5.23 -10.46
N THR A 460 -4.55 -5.59 -11.71
CA THR A 460 -4.18 -6.95 -12.12
C THR A 460 -2.83 -6.92 -12.82
N ARG A 461 -1.82 -7.57 -12.22
CA ARG A 461 -0.41 -7.43 -12.61
C ARG A 461 0.37 -8.73 -12.57
N PHE A 462 1.59 -8.70 -13.09
CA PHE A 462 2.59 -9.77 -13.04
C PHE A 462 2.09 -11.11 -13.59
N PRO A 463 1.70 -11.17 -14.87
CA PRO A 463 1.29 -12.43 -15.47
C PRO A 463 2.47 -13.41 -15.56
N ASN A 464 2.23 -14.67 -15.21
CA ASN A 464 3.16 -15.78 -15.44
C ASN A 464 2.37 -17.05 -15.81
N TYR A 465 2.70 -17.65 -16.92
CA TYR A 465 1.94 -18.79 -17.47
C TYR A 465 2.64 -20.12 -17.23
N SER A 466 1.88 -21.14 -16.86
CA SER A 466 2.31 -22.53 -16.81
C SER A 466 1.74 -23.34 -17.98
N SER A 467 2.59 -23.81 -18.87
CA SER A 467 2.19 -24.71 -19.96
C SER A 467 1.69 -26.06 -19.46
N ILE A 468 2.18 -26.54 -18.32
CA ILE A 468 1.78 -27.81 -17.70
C ILE A 468 0.38 -27.68 -17.09
N LYS A 469 0.11 -26.62 -16.32
CA LYS A 469 -1.21 -26.38 -15.70
C LYS A 469 -2.21 -25.71 -16.65
N LYS A 470 -1.73 -25.12 -17.75
CA LYS A 470 -2.51 -24.32 -18.69
C LYS A 470 -3.26 -23.17 -17.97
N LYS A 471 -2.59 -22.59 -16.98
CA LYS A 471 -3.11 -21.53 -16.12
C LYS A 471 -2.15 -20.35 -16.09
N LEU A 472 -2.75 -19.17 -16.05
CA LEU A 472 -2.08 -17.91 -15.83
C LEU A 472 -2.11 -17.62 -14.32
N ALA A 473 -0.95 -17.40 -13.69
CA ALA A 473 -0.84 -16.83 -12.37
C ALA A 473 -0.68 -15.32 -12.49
N PHE A 474 -1.26 -14.57 -11.56
CA PHE A 474 -1.19 -13.11 -11.52
C PHE A 474 -1.52 -12.60 -10.13
N VAL A 475 -1.29 -11.33 -9.92
CA VAL A 475 -1.62 -10.63 -8.67
C VAL A 475 -2.80 -9.70 -8.92
N SER A 476 -3.80 -9.72 -8.02
CA SER A 476 -4.94 -8.80 -8.09
C SER A 476 -5.37 -8.34 -6.70
N ASN A 477 -5.84 -7.09 -6.60
CA ASN A 477 -6.45 -6.55 -5.37
C ASN A 477 -7.99 -6.68 -5.37
N GLU A 478 -8.56 -7.52 -6.23
CA GLU A 478 -10.01 -7.78 -6.35
C GLU A 478 -10.66 -8.23 -5.03
N SER A 479 -9.91 -8.85 -4.13
CA SER A 479 -10.39 -9.26 -2.79
C SER A 479 -10.17 -8.22 -1.70
N GLY A 480 -9.82 -6.99 -2.06
CA GLY A 480 -9.56 -5.90 -1.12
C GLY A 480 -8.07 -5.70 -0.81
N THR A 481 -7.30 -6.76 -0.70
CA THR A 481 -5.83 -6.75 -0.58
C THR A 481 -5.22 -7.40 -1.80
N THR A 482 -3.93 -7.10 -2.04
CA THR A 482 -3.17 -7.73 -3.12
C THR A 482 -2.97 -9.20 -2.80
N GLU A 483 -3.48 -10.10 -3.65
CA GLU A 483 -3.39 -11.55 -3.43
C GLU A 483 -2.97 -12.29 -4.70
N LEU A 484 -2.48 -13.51 -4.54
CA LEU A 484 -2.15 -14.41 -5.65
C LEU A 484 -3.42 -15.04 -6.22
N TRP A 485 -3.57 -14.95 -7.54
CA TRP A 485 -4.69 -15.51 -8.30
C TRP A 485 -4.21 -16.38 -9.44
N ILE A 486 -5.08 -17.28 -9.90
CA ILE A 486 -4.93 -18.00 -11.16
C ILE A 486 -6.20 -17.89 -12.01
N ALA A 487 -6.01 -17.99 -13.33
CA ALA A 487 -7.10 -18.08 -14.30
C ALA A 487 -6.72 -19.00 -15.46
N ASN A 488 -7.68 -19.31 -16.33
CA ASN A 488 -7.38 -19.82 -17.66
C ASN A 488 -6.62 -18.77 -18.48
N LYS A 489 -5.98 -19.18 -19.57
CA LYS A 489 -5.25 -18.29 -20.48
C LYS A 489 -6.13 -17.18 -21.10
N ASP A 490 -7.44 -17.38 -21.15
CA ASP A 490 -8.45 -16.41 -21.62
C ASP A 490 -9.06 -15.55 -20.49
N GLY A 491 -8.53 -15.65 -19.26
CA GLY A 491 -9.00 -14.90 -18.10
C GLY A 491 -10.22 -15.50 -17.39
N THR A 492 -10.78 -16.61 -17.89
CA THR A 492 -11.91 -17.29 -17.25
C THR A 492 -11.47 -18.12 -16.04
N GLN A 493 -12.43 -18.60 -15.23
CA GLN A 493 -12.19 -19.45 -14.06
C GLN A 493 -11.16 -18.88 -13.07
N ARG A 494 -11.29 -17.61 -12.73
CA ARG A 494 -10.44 -16.94 -11.74
C ARG A 494 -10.60 -17.59 -10.37
N LYS A 495 -9.47 -17.86 -9.71
CA LYS A 495 -9.42 -18.41 -8.35
C LYS A 495 -8.34 -17.72 -7.55
N LYS A 496 -8.70 -17.20 -6.37
CA LYS A 496 -7.75 -16.70 -5.39
C LYS A 496 -7.03 -17.87 -4.72
N LEU A 497 -5.71 -17.78 -4.57
CA LEU A 497 -4.88 -18.82 -3.96
C LEU A 497 -4.31 -18.42 -2.60
N SER A 498 -4.11 -17.13 -2.32
CA SER A 498 -3.52 -16.65 -1.07
C SER A 498 -4.48 -15.78 -0.26
N GLN A 499 -4.16 -15.61 1.02
CA GLN A 499 -4.81 -14.66 1.93
C GLN A 499 -3.77 -14.23 2.98
N LEU A 500 -2.78 -13.47 2.53
CA LEU A 500 -1.64 -13.07 3.36
C LEU A 500 -1.82 -11.69 4.00
N ASN A 501 -2.76 -10.89 3.51
CA ASN A 501 -2.88 -9.48 3.87
C ASN A 501 -1.52 -8.76 3.74
N ALA A 502 -0.88 -8.92 2.59
CA ALA A 502 0.42 -8.40 2.26
C ALA A 502 0.40 -7.86 0.82
N THR A 503 1.35 -7.02 0.46
CA THR A 503 1.55 -6.65 -0.94
C THR A 503 2.29 -7.78 -1.66
N ILE A 504 1.63 -8.45 -2.60
CA ILE A 504 2.19 -9.57 -3.36
C ILE A 504 2.67 -9.09 -4.73
N TYR A 505 3.81 -9.64 -5.20
CA TYR A 505 4.39 -9.34 -6.50
C TYR A 505 5.23 -10.50 -7.03
N ASN A 506 5.52 -10.49 -8.35
CA ASN A 506 6.38 -11.43 -9.05
C ASN A 506 6.03 -12.93 -8.87
N PRO A 507 4.80 -13.39 -9.09
CA PRO A 507 4.50 -14.81 -9.05
C PRO A 507 5.15 -15.53 -10.22
N VAL A 508 5.80 -16.68 -9.96
CA VAL A 508 6.48 -17.51 -10.97
C VAL A 508 6.16 -18.98 -10.72
N TRP A 509 5.60 -19.64 -11.73
CA TRP A 509 5.36 -21.08 -11.71
C TRP A 509 6.65 -21.89 -11.72
N SER A 510 6.69 -22.98 -10.95
CA SER A 510 7.69 -24.03 -11.17
C SER A 510 7.45 -24.72 -12.53
N PHE A 511 8.49 -25.20 -13.19
CA PHE A 511 8.37 -25.82 -14.50
C PHE A 511 7.47 -27.07 -14.49
N ASP A 512 7.43 -27.82 -13.38
CA ASP A 512 6.54 -28.97 -13.18
C ASP A 512 5.10 -28.60 -12.78
N GLY A 513 4.83 -27.32 -12.54
CA GLY A 513 3.53 -26.80 -12.16
C GLY A 513 3.07 -27.17 -10.74
N ARG A 514 3.95 -27.68 -9.88
CA ARG A 514 3.60 -28.03 -8.48
C ARG A 514 3.55 -26.83 -7.55
N TYR A 515 4.32 -25.78 -7.87
CA TYR A 515 4.49 -24.61 -7.02
C TYR A 515 4.31 -23.29 -7.78
N ILE A 516 3.98 -22.24 -7.04
CA ILE A 516 4.19 -20.85 -7.45
C ILE A 516 5.05 -20.19 -6.36
N ALA A 517 6.22 -19.68 -6.75
CA ALA A 517 7.04 -18.82 -5.91
C ALA A 517 6.64 -17.37 -6.14
N PHE A 518 6.58 -16.54 -5.09
CA PHE A 518 6.23 -15.13 -5.19
C PHE A 518 6.76 -14.34 -4.00
N ASN A 519 6.96 -13.05 -4.19
CA ASN A 519 7.35 -12.14 -3.14
C ASN A 519 6.10 -11.61 -2.40
N ALA A 520 6.22 -11.42 -1.10
CA ALA A 520 5.23 -10.74 -0.27
C ALA A 520 5.91 -9.71 0.63
N SER A 521 5.35 -8.50 0.67
CA SER A 521 5.80 -7.45 1.58
C SER A 521 4.70 -7.13 2.57
N LYS A 522 5.00 -7.25 3.86
CA LYS A 522 4.10 -6.92 4.94
C LYS A 522 4.85 -6.14 5.99
N ASN A 523 4.34 -4.95 6.32
CA ASN A 523 4.97 -4.08 7.29
C ASN A 523 6.47 -3.83 6.99
N GLY A 524 6.80 -3.57 5.72
CA GLY A 524 8.18 -3.34 5.27
C GLY A 524 9.09 -4.57 5.23
N VAL A 525 8.63 -5.72 5.74
CA VAL A 525 9.39 -6.97 5.68
C VAL A 525 9.07 -7.71 4.39
N ASN A 526 10.09 -7.91 3.56
CA ASN A 526 9.98 -8.67 2.32
C ASN A 526 10.29 -10.15 2.57
N THR A 527 9.39 -11.01 2.14
CA THR A 527 9.50 -12.47 2.28
C THR A 527 9.29 -13.15 0.94
N LEU A 528 9.90 -14.32 0.77
CA LEU A 528 9.63 -15.21 -0.34
C LEU A 528 8.62 -16.26 0.09
N GLN A 529 7.56 -16.43 -0.69
CA GLN A 529 6.47 -17.35 -0.42
C GLN A 529 6.39 -18.44 -1.49
N LEU A 530 6.00 -19.65 -1.08
CA LEU A 530 5.72 -20.78 -1.95
C LEU A 530 4.27 -21.23 -1.77
N TYR A 531 3.48 -21.16 -2.83
CA TYR A 531 2.18 -21.83 -2.88
C TYR A 531 2.37 -23.25 -3.43
N ASN A 532 1.91 -24.26 -2.71
CA ASN A 532 1.98 -25.67 -3.12
C ASN A 532 0.59 -26.17 -3.55
N PHE A 533 0.45 -26.62 -4.79
CA PHE A 533 -0.82 -27.08 -5.35
C PHE A 533 -1.30 -28.41 -4.77
N THR A 534 -0.41 -29.26 -4.26
CA THR A 534 -0.79 -30.53 -3.64
C THR A 534 -1.45 -30.32 -2.28
N THR A 535 -0.85 -29.45 -1.45
CA THR A 535 -1.36 -29.14 -0.10
C THR A 535 -2.34 -27.98 -0.10
N GLN A 536 -2.39 -27.18 -1.16
CA GLN A 536 -3.13 -25.90 -1.28
C GLN A 536 -2.76 -24.89 -0.19
N MET A 537 -1.53 -24.94 0.28
CA MET A 537 -1.02 -24.06 1.34
C MET A 537 0.07 -23.15 0.80
N THR A 538 0.14 -21.96 1.38
CA THR A 538 1.28 -21.04 1.21
C THR A 538 2.20 -21.18 2.41
N THR A 539 3.50 -21.30 2.15
CA THR A 539 4.55 -21.36 3.17
C THR A 539 5.64 -20.36 2.83
N GLU A 540 6.21 -19.74 3.86
CA GLU A 540 7.37 -18.87 3.71
C GLU A 540 8.62 -19.71 3.47
N LEU A 541 9.38 -19.37 2.42
CA LEU A 541 10.74 -19.85 2.23
C LEU A 541 11.68 -18.94 3.01
N LYS A 542 12.08 -19.36 4.19
CA LYS A 542 12.99 -18.58 5.03
C LYS A 542 14.40 -18.58 4.41
N THR A 543 14.91 -17.40 4.15
CA THR A 543 16.28 -17.17 3.69
C THR A 543 16.98 -16.23 4.67
N ASP A 544 18.28 -16.08 4.53
CA ASP A 544 19.10 -15.13 5.26
C ASP A 544 19.12 -13.71 4.63
N PHE A 545 18.30 -13.50 3.60
CA PHE A 545 18.23 -12.23 2.89
C PHE A 545 17.12 -11.32 3.44
N THR A 546 17.41 -10.03 3.52
CA THR A 546 16.43 -8.99 3.82
C THR A 546 15.70 -8.47 2.58
N TYR A 547 16.31 -8.64 1.41
CA TYR A 547 15.75 -8.30 0.11
C TYR A 547 15.70 -9.54 -0.77
N HIS A 548 14.58 -9.73 -1.48
CA HIS A 548 14.39 -10.81 -2.44
C HIS A 548 13.95 -10.21 -3.77
N SER A 549 14.72 -10.45 -4.81
CA SER A 549 14.33 -10.10 -6.18
C SER A 549 13.20 -11.02 -6.71
N LYS A 550 12.81 -10.84 -7.97
CA LYS A 550 11.91 -11.79 -8.66
C LYS A 550 12.51 -13.19 -8.62
N PRO A 551 11.80 -14.20 -8.08
CA PRO A 551 12.30 -15.57 -8.08
C PRO A 551 12.32 -16.16 -9.50
N SER A 552 13.22 -17.11 -9.77
CA SER A 552 13.14 -18.01 -10.90
C SER A 552 13.42 -19.45 -10.44
N TRP A 553 13.04 -20.42 -11.26
CA TRP A 553 13.15 -21.84 -10.92
C TRP A 553 14.30 -22.49 -11.63
N ALA A 554 14.95 -23.45 -10.97
CA ALA A 554 15.75 -24.45 -11.67
C ALA A 554 14.85 -25.32 -12.56
N GLN A 555 15.34 -25.79 -13.68
CA GLN A 555 14.56 -26.55 -14.68
C GLN A 555 13.92 -27.80 -14.11
N ASP A 556 14.58 -28.48 -13.17
CA ASP A 556 14.05 -29.63 -12.45
C ASP A 556 13.03 -29.28 -11.33
N SER A 557 12.77 -27.99 -11.13
CA SER A 557 11.89 -27.46 -10.08
C SER A 557 12.29 -27.81 -8.65
N SER A 558 13.56 -28.22 -8.43
CA SER A 558 14.07 -28.62 -7.11
C SER A 558 14.59 -27.45 -6.28
N SER A 559 14.90 -26.32 -6.92
CA SER A 559 15.50 -25.14 -6.30
C SER A 559 15.06 -23.84 -6.97
N ILE A 560 15.33 -22.73 -6.29
CA ILE A 560 14.95 -21.38 -6.71
C ILE A 560 16.19 -20.50 -6.76
N LEU A 561 16.25 -19.66 -7.79
CA LEU A 561 17.25 -18.61 -7.94
C LEU A 561 16.68 -17.28 -7.44
N ILE A 562 17.44 -16.57 -6.61
CA ILE A 562 17.05 -15.29 -6.01
C ILE A 562 18.28 -14.40 -5.90
N SER A 563 18.14 -13.12 -6.23
CA SER A 563 19.17 -12.13 -5.95
C SER A 563 18.89 -11.41 -4.63
N ASN A 564 19.98 -11.10 -3.90
CA ASN A 564 19.98 -10.25 -2.72
C ASN A 564 20.05 -8.74 -3.04
N GLY A 565 19.90 -8.37 -4.32
CA GLY A 565 20.05 -7.00 -4.83
C GLY A 565 21.34 -6.78 -5.65
N THR A 566 22.32 -7.66 -5.52
CA THR A 566 23.59 -7.59 -6.24
C THR A 566 23.98 -8.92 -6.89
N GLU A 567 23.91 -10.02 -6.20
CA GLU A 567 24.39 -11.33 -6.61
C GLU A 567 23.23 -12.33 -6.65
N LEU A 568 23.34 -13.36 -7.51
CA LEU A 568 22.32 -14.41 -7.66
C LEU A 568 22.74 -15.68 -6.93
N TYR A 569 21.82 -16.18 -6.09
CA TYR A 569 21.99 -17.38 -5.28
C TYR A 569 20.96 -18.44 -5.59
N ARG A 570 21.30 -19.70 -5.32
CA ARG A 570 20.40 -20.84 -5.40
C ARG A 570 19.97 -21.30 -4.00
N PHE A 571 18.68 -21.54 -3.82
CA PHE A 571 18.10 -22.03 -2.58
C PHE A 571 17.30 -23.31 -2.83
N ASP A 572 17.37 -24.28 -1.92
CA ASP A 572 16.45 -25.41 -1.95
C ASP A 572 15.04 -25.00 -1.44
N LEU A 573 14.06 -25.89 -1.58
CA LEU A 573 12.66 -25.60 -1.16
C LEU A 573 12.46 -25.55 0.36
N LYS A 574 13.51 -25.78 1.16
CA LYS A 574 13.53 -25.61 2.61
C LYS A 574 14.14 -24.27 3.04
N GLY A 575 14.70 -23.50 2.07
CA GLY A 575 15.36 -22.22 2.33
C GLY A 575 16.85 -22.34 2.61
N ASN A 576 17.47 -23.53 2.43
CA ASN A 576 18.90 -23.67 2.58
C ASN A 576 19.61 -23.04 1.37
N ASN A 577 20.60 -22.19 1.66
CA ASN A 577 21.44 -21.57 0.63
C ASN A 577 22.40 -22.61 0.05
N LEU A 578 22.25 -22.92 -1.23
CA LEU A 578 23.07 -23.87 -1.97
C LEU A 578 24.31 -23.22 -2.61
N GLY A 579 24.47 -21.91 -2.43
CA GLY A 579 25.59 -21.16 -2.90
C GLY A 579 25.26 -20.10 -3.95
N LYS A 580 26.23 -19.25 -4.20
CA LYS A 580 26.19 -18.20 -5.21
C LYS A 580 26.37 -18.82 -6.60
N VAL A 581 25.50 -18.45 -7.54
CA VAL A 581 25.53 -18.99 -8.92
C VAL A 581 26.03 -17.97 -9.94
N ILE A 582 25.84 -16.67 -9.69
CA ILE A 582 26.36 -15.57 -10.52
C ILE A 582 27.07 -14.58 -9.62
N GLU A 583 28.33 -14.30 -9.94
CA GLU A 583 29.16 -13.32 -9.22
C GLU A 583 29.02 -11.89 -9.75
N GLN A 584 28.61 -11.77 -11.02
CA GLN A 584 28.33 -10.48 -11.62
C GLN A 584 27.03 -9.90 -11.05
N ALA A 585 27.02 -8.60 -10.87
CA ALA A 585 25.86 -7.93 -10.30
C ALA A 585 24.63 -8.08 -11.22
N THR A 586 23.58 -8.75 -10.69
CA THR A 586 22.32 -8.98 -11.38
C THR A 586 21.14 -9.09 -10.42
N LEU A 587 19.96 -8.71 -10.89
CA LEU A 587 18.72 -8.80 -10.11
C LEU A 587 17.84 -10.00 -10.47
N TYR A 588 18.10 -10.66 -11.62
CA TYR A 588 17.28 -11.77 -12.09
C TYR A 588 18.05 -12.62 -13.08
N GLY A 589 17.93 -13.95 -12.96
CA GLY A 589 18.46 -14.92 -13.88
C GLY A 589 17.42 -15.99 -14.21
N TYR A 590 17.44 -16.50 -15.42
CA TYR A 590 16.61 -17.58 -15.91
C TYR A 590 17.50 -18.80 -16.24
N GLU A 591 17.18 -19.97 -15.71
CA GLU A 591 17.87 -21.22 -16.04
C GLU A 591 17.18 -21.90 -17.22
N ASP A 592 17.92 -22.18 -18.29
CA ASP A 592 17.44 -22.88 -19.48
C ASP A 592 17.46 -24.42 -19.30
N GLN A 593 16.91 -25.18 -20.28
CA GLN A 593 16.84 -26.65 -20.21
C GLN A 593 18.20 -27.34 -20.15
N ARG A 594 19.27 -26.64 -20.49
CA ARG A 594 20.65 -27.15 -20.42
C ARG A 594 21.31 -26.86 -19.09
N GLY A 595 20.61 -26.14 -18.18
CA GLY A 595 21.14 -25.66 -16.91
C GLY A 595 21.99 -24.41 -17.03
N ALA A 596 22.03 -23.75 -18.18
CA ALA A 596 22.72 -22.47 -18.34
C ALA A 596 21.85 -21.33 -17.75
N ILE A 597 22.48 -20.35 -17.10
CA ILE A 597 21.79 -19.22 -16.51
C ILE A 597 21.96 -17.99 -17.40
N ILE A 598 20.83 -17.48 -17.92
CA ILE A 598 20.76 -16.23 -18.67
C ILE A 598 20.39 -15.12 -17.72
N PHE A 599 21.10 -14.01 -17.74
CA PHE A 599 20.88 -12.87 -16.84
C PHE A 599 21.25 -11.54 -17.51
N ALA A 600 20.66 -10.45 -17.02
CA ALA A 600 21.02 -9.10 -17.42
C ALA A 600 22.00 -8.49 -16.41
N ASN A 601 22.96 -7.68 -16.87
CA ASN A 601 23.78 -6.85 -15.98
C ASN A 601 22.96 -5.72 -15.33
N LEU A 602 23.48 -5.05 -14.30
CA LEU A 602 22.71 -4.06 -13.51
C LEU A 602 22.24 -2.82 -14.29
N ASP A 603 22.94 -2.44 -15.35
CA ASP A 603 22.50 -1.34 -16.21
C ASP A 603 21.45 -1.77 -17.26
N ALA A 604 21.12 -3.08 -17.32
CA ALA A 604 20.13 -3.67 -18.21
C ALA A 604 20.43 -3.47 -19.72
N GLN A 605 21.71 -3.24 -20.08
CA GLN A 605 22.14 -3.01 -21.46
C GLN A 605 22.69 -4.26 -22.15
N GLN A 606 23.02 -5.30 -21.39
CA GLN A 606 23.63 -6.52 -21.88
C GLN A 606 22.96 -7.75 -21.30
N LEU A 607 22.85 -8.82 -22.12
CA LEU A 607 22.53 -10.16 -21.63
C LEU A 607 23.76 -11.04 -21.64
N TRP A 608 23.90 -11.79 -20.58
CA TRP A 608 24.97 -12.74 -20.36
C TRP A 608 24.42 -14.16 -20.21
N ILE A 609 25.22 -15.16 -20.50
CA ILE A 609 24.93 -16.57 -20.26
C ILE A 609 26.07 -17.20 -19.48
N LYS A 610 25.74 -17.92 -18.41
CA LYS A 610 26.67 -18.74 -17.67
C LYS A 610 26.36 -20.22 -17.99
N PRO A 611 27.21 -20.95 -18.73
CA PRO A 611 27.05 -22.39 -18.94
C PRO A 611 27.11 -23.15 -17.59
N PRO A 612 26.46 -24.34 -17.48
CA PRO A 612 26.45 -25.12 -16.25
C PRO A 612 27.84 -25.60 -15.80
N ASP A 613 28.70 -25.90 -16.78
CA ASP A 613 30.05 -26.45 -16.57
C ASP A 613 31.14 -25.37 -16.57
N SER A 614 30.81 -24.09 -16.55
CA SER A 614 31.74 -22.97 -16.56
C SER A 614 31.54 -22.04 -15.34
N ASP A 615 32.64 -21.61 -14.75
CA ASP A 615 32.63 -20.59 -13.72
C ASP A 615 32.51 -19.15 -14.29
N GLN A 616 32.73 -19.01 -15.61
CA GLN A 616 32.70 -17.73 -16.30
C GLN A 616 31.40 -17.56 -17.11
N ALA A 617 30.85 -16.37 -17.05
CA ALA A 617 29.76 -15.98 -17.92
C ALA A 617 30.28 -15.39 -19.22
N GLU A 618 29.55 -15.64 -20.31
CA GLU A 618 29.84 -15.16 -21.66
C GLU A 618 28.82 -14.12 -22.09
N LEU A 619 29.25 -13.14 -22.87
CA LEU A 619 28.33 -12.11 -23.40
C LEU A 619 27.42 -12.76 -24.45
N LEU A 620 26.10 -12.72 -24.22
CA LEU A 620 25.10 -13.31 -25.11
C LEU A 620 24.51 -12.27 -26.08
N VAL A 621 24.22 -11.08 -25.59
CA VAL A 621 23.72 -9.94 -26.40
C VAL A 621 24.42 -8.68 -25.95
N GLU A 622 25.17 -8.03 -26.84
CA GLU A 622 26.01 -6.87 -26.53
C GLU A 622 25.18 -5.60 -26.26
N SER A 623 24.08 -5.44 -26.96
CA SER A 623 23.23 -4.26 -26.83
C SER A 623 21.77 -4.67 -26.79
N ILE A 624 21.19 -4.65 -25.62
CA ILE A 624 19.76 -4.86 -25.37
C ILE A 624 19.27 -3.78 -24.42
N ASN A 625 18.34 -2.96 -24.84
CA ASN A 625 17.83 -1.87 -24.00
C ASN A 625 16.62 -2.35 -23.21
N LEU A 626 16.86 -3.07 -22.12
CA LEU A 626 15.79 -3.50 -21.22
C LEU A 626 15.31 -2.31 -20.39
N SER A 627 14.04 -1.99 -20.44
CA SER A 627 13.46 -0.94 -19.56
C SER A 627 13.43 -1.35 -18.10
N ASN A 628 13.56 -2.65 -17.81
CA ASN A 628 13.56 -3.20 -16.46
C ASN A 628 14.22 -4.58 -16.43
N HIS A 629 15.08 -4.83 -15.44
CA HIS A 629 15.76 -6.10 -15.21
C HIS A 629 14.84 -7.31 -14.99
N LEU A 630 13.60 -7.09 -14.57
CA LEU A 630 12.66 -8.13 -14.16
C LEU A 630 11.58 -8.42 -15.19
N SER A 631 11.45 -7.56 -16.24
CA SER A 631 10.34 -7.60 -17.20
C SER A 631 10.80 -8.07 -18.58
N TRP A 632 11.47 -9.20 -18.62
CA TRP A 632 11.82 -9.90 -19.85
C TRP A 632 11.48 -11.39 -19.73
N TYR A 633 11.34 -12.04 -20.88
CA TYR A 633 10.99 -13.46 -20.98
C TYR A 633 11.87 -14.14 -22.04
N TYR A 634 12.54 -15.22 -21.64
CA TYR A 634 13.31 -16.05 -22.54
C TYR A 634 12.44 -17.20 -23.06
N ASP A 635 12.26 -17.27 -24.38
CA ASP A 635 11.67 -18.41 -25.08
C ASP A 635 12.81 -19.22 -25.69
N GLU A 636 12.97 -20.45 -25.24
CA GLU A 636 14.02 -21.37 -25.71
C GLU A 636 13.83 -21.81 -27.18
N GLY A 637 12.70 -21.45 -27.78
CA GLY A 637 12.35 -21.90 -29.09
C GLY A 637 11.95 -23.40 -29.13
N THR A 638 12.07 -23.99 -30.32
CA THR A 638 11.88 -25.42 -30.58
C THR A 638 12.88 -25.83 -31.69
N THR A 639 12.87 -27.09 -32.08
CA THR A 639 13.62 -27.54 -33.28
C THR A 639 13.19 -26.81 -34.57
N GLN A 640 12.02 -26.16 -34.57
CA GLN A 640 11.44 -25.44 -35.71
C GLN A 640 11.38 -23.93 -35.53
N THR A 641 11.53 -23.40 -34.29
CA THR A 641 11.44 -21.98 -33.97
C THR A 641 12.73 -21.51 -33.29
N ALA A 642 13.19 -20.32 -33.65
CA ALA A 642 14.35 -19.69 -33.02
C ALA A 642 14.12 -19.40 -31.55
N SER A 643 15.18 -19.46 -30.76
CA SER A 643 15.16 -18.90 -29.38
C SER A 643 15.04 -17.39 -29.43
N ARG A 644 14.30 -16.80 -28.48
CA ARG A 644 14.02 -15.35 -28.43
C ARG A 644 14.02 -14.83 -27.00
N VAL A 645 14.40 -13.57 -26.84
CA VAL A 645 14.15 -12.82 -25.63
C VAL A 645 13.14 -11.72 -25.93
N TYR A 646 11.98 -11.79 -25.30
CA TYR A 646 10.97 -10.73 -25.35
C TYR A 646 11.19 -9.74 -24.20
N TYR A 647 11.11 -8.45 -24.47
CA TYR A 647 11.37 -7.41 -23.48
C TYR A 647 10.64 -6.10 -23.79
N PHE A 648 10.51 -5.28 -22.75
CA PHE A 648 10.10 -3.89 -22.93
C PHE A 648 11.33 -3.03 -23.17
N ASN A 649 11.22 -2.11 -24.12
CA ASN A 649 12.23 -1.08 -24.33
C ASN A 649 11.60 0.31 -24.40
N VAL A 650 12.44 1.32 -24.22
CA VAL A 650 12.10 2.74 -24.41
C VAL A 650 13.16 3.35 -25.31
N GLU A 651 12.78 3.74 -26.51
CA GLU A 651 13.66 4.36 -27.47
C GLU A 651 13.11 5.72 -27.87
N GLN A 652 13.87 6.79 -27.65
CA GLN A 652 13.48 8.18 -27.95
C GLN A 652 12.11 8.58 -27.37
N GLY A 653 11.75 8.04 -26.19
CA GLY A 653 10.45 8.28 -25.57
C GLY A 653 9.32 7.37 -26.05
N ASP A 654 9.55 6.53 -27.04
CA ASP A 654 8.61 5.50 -27.51
C ASP A 654 8.75 4.23 -26.68
N TYR A 655 7.63 3.78 -26.15
CA TYR A 655 7.53 2.54 -25.38
C TYR A 655 7.16 1.40 -26.32
N ARG A 656 7.94 0.31 -26.31
CA ARG A 656 7.75 -0.84 -27.20
C ARG A 656 7.86 -2.15 -26.48
N ILE A 657 7.20 -3.18 -27.02
CA ILE A 657 7.54 -4.56 -26.77
C ILE A 657 8.35 -5.02 -27.98
N SER A 658 9.52 -5.56 -27.74
CA SER A 658 10.44 -6.05 -28.77
C SER A 658 10.94 -7.43 -28.40
N TYR A 659 11.56 -8.12 -29.37
CA TYR A 659 12.32 -9.33 -29.10
C TYR A 659 13.66 -9.30 -29.83
N TYR A 660 14.62 -9.98 -29.22
CA TYR A 660 15.88 -10.32 -29.88
C TYR A 660 15.80 -11.79 -30.37
N ASP A 661 16.09 -12.04 -31.64
CA ASP A 661 16.08 -13.36 -32.26
C ASP A 661 17.52 -13.87 -32.35
N PHE A 662 17.80 -14.98 -31.69
CA PHE A 662 19.15 -15.57 -31.63
C PHE A 662 19.60 -16.24 -32.91
N THR A 663 18.70 -16.47 -33.89
CA THR A 663 19.07 -17.02 -35.19
C THR A 663 19.51 -15.94 -36.15
N SER A 664 18.76 -14.85 -36.21
CA SER A 664 19.07 -13.71 -37.07
C SER A 664 20.03 -12.70 -36.43
N HIS A 665 20.31 -12.82 -35.12
CA HIS A 665 21.07 -11.87 -34.31
C HIS A 665 20.58 -10.45 -34.46
N SER A 666 19.26 -10.26 -34.43
CA SER A 666 18.64 -8.97 -34.69
C SER A 666 17.46 -8.69 -33.76
N HIS A 667 17.20 -7.38 -33.52
CA HIS A 667 16.07 -6.87 -32.75
C HIS A 667 14.86 -6.67 -33.66
N HIS A 668 13.69 -7.01 -33.16
CA HIS A 668 12.41 -6.85 -33.85
C HIS A 668 11.39 -6.26 -32.92
N ASP A 669 10.59 -5.31 -33.42
CA ASP A 669 9.47 -4.76 -32.68
C ASP A 669 8.26 -5.68 -32.82
N VAL A 670 7.62 -6.00 -31.70
CA VAL A 670 6.31 -6.66 -31.66
C VAL A 670 5.23 -5.63 -31.81
N MET A 671 5.31 -4.56 -31.01
CA MET A 671 4.34 -3.47 -31.04
C MET A 671 4.85 -2.22 -30.33
N ARG A 672 4.31 -1.07 -30.74
CA ARG A 672 4.44 0.19 -29.99
C ARG A 672 3.35 0.25 -28.93
N LEU A 673 3.72 0.56 -27.70
CA LEU A 673 2.79 0.74 -26.59
C LEU A 673 2.36 2.20 -26.50
N PRO A 674 1.13 2.50 -26.05
CA PRO A 674 0.76 3.85 -25.64
C PRO A 674 1.74 4.33 -24.58
N GLU A 675 1.98 5.63 -24.54
CA GLU A 675 2.87 6.23 -23.57
C GLU A 675 2.53 5.74 -22.15
N ARG A 676 3.53 5.19 -21.48
CA ARG A 676 3.41 4.62 -20.12
C ARG A 676 2.36 3.51 -19.91
N ALA A 677 2.07 2.73 -20.96
CA ALA A 677 1.26 1.53 -20.82
C ALA A 677 1.90 0.43 -19.96
N PHE A 678 3.10 0.64 -19.41
CA PHE A 678 3.73 -0.27 -18.49
C PHE A 678 4.47 0.47 -17.35
N SER A 679 4.66 -0.19 -16.22
CA SER A 679 5.56 0.25 -15.17
C SER A 679 6.79 -0.65 -15.11
N ARG A 680 7.83 -0.21 -14.42
CA ARG A 680 9.10 -0.95 -14.24
C ARG A 680 8.93 -2.39 -13.69
N SER A 681 7.76 -2.72 -13.16
CA SER A 681 7.46 -4.01 -12.55
C SER A 681 6.24 -4.69 -13.17
N SER A 682 6.02 -4.55 -14.47
CA SER A 682 4.78 -4.97 -15.12
C SER A 682 4.58 -6.48 -15.24
N GLY A 683 5.68 -7.20 -15.40
CA GLY A 683 5.63 -8.64 -15.75
C GLY A 683 5.26 -8.90 -17.21
N LEU A 684 5.89 -9.91 -17.76
CA LEU A 684 5.76 -10.36 -19.14
C LEU A 684 5.83 -11.88 -19.16
N THR A 685 4.96 -12.55 -19.93
CA THR A 685 5.00 -14.01 -20.13
C THR A 685 4.53 -14.35 -21.54
N TYR A 686 5.01 -15.49 -22.06
CA TYR A 686 4.63 -15.96 -23.38
C TYR A 686 3.86 -17.27 -23.30
N ILE A 687 2.74 -17.34 -24.02
CA ILE A 687 1.89 -18.54 -24.13
C ILE A 687 2.17 -19.17 -25.50
N LYS A 688 3.13 -20.08 -25.52
CA LYS A 688 3.69 -20.65 -26.75
C LYS A 688 2.66 -21.32 -27.66
N GLU A 689 1.70 -22.04 -27.09
CA GLU A 689 0.67 -22.74 -27.86
C GLU A 689 -0.34 -21.84 -28.56
N MET A 690 -0.31 -20.54 -28.25
CA MET A 690 -1.21 -19.53 -28.82
C MET A 690 -0.45 -18.41 -29.54
N ASP A 691 0.88 -18.39 -29.48
CA ASP A 691 1.72 -17.26 -29.89
C ASP A 691 1.31 -15.94 -29.24
N TRP A 692 0.87 -16.00 -27.98
CA TRP A 692 0.46 -14.81 -27.23
C TRP A 692 1.53 -14.34 -26.28
N LEU A 693 1.94 -13.11 -26.45
CA LEU A 693 2.69 -12.40 -25.43
C LEU A 693 1.70 -11.70 -24.51
N VAL A 694 1.74 -12.05 -23.22
CA VAL A 694 0.83 -11.51 -22.20
C VAL A 694 1.62 -10.57 -21.29
N TYR A 695 1.11 -9.37 -21.08
CA TYR A 695 1.76 -8.32 -20.31
C TYR A 695 0.76 -7.52 -19.48
N THR A 696 1.28 -6.84 -18.46
CA THR A 696 0.50 -5.86 -17.70
C THR A 696 0.49 -4.54 -18.45
N SER A 697 -0.70 -4.06 -18.79
CA SER A 697 -0.93 -2.72 -19.32
C SER A 697 -1.52 -1.84 -18.24
N TYR A 698 -0.96 -0.65 -18.08
CA TYR A 698 -1.56 0.40 -17.27
C TYR A 698 -2.39 1.28 -18.20
N LYS A 699 -3.66 1.46 -17.89
CA LYS A 699 -4.38 2.58 -18.46
C LYS A 699 -3.62 3.83 -18.02
N SER A 700 -3.27 4.71 -18.95
CA SER A 700 -2.71 6.01 -18.56
C SER A 700 -3.71 6.64 -17.59
N PRO A 701 -3.39 6.76 -16.29
CA PRO A 701 -4.39 7.28 -15.38
C PRO A 701 -4.69 8.72 -15.78
N GLN A 702 -5.94 9.01 -16.01
CA GLN A 702 -6.43 10.36 -15.89
C GLN A 702 -6.26 10.72 -14.42
N ILE A 703 -5.47 11.73 -14.12
CA ILE A 703 -5.27 12.22 -12.77
C ILE A 703 -5.74 13.65 -12.73
N ASP A 704 -6.75 13.90 -11.91
CA ASP A 704 -7.35 15.21 -11.75
C ASP A 704 -7.10 15.74 -10.34
N ILE A 705 -7.07 17.06 -10.22
CA ILE A 705 -7.08 17.74 -8.92
C ILE A 705 -8.51 17.73 -8.38
N LYS A 706 -8.63 17.34 -7.12
CA LYS A 706 -9.87 17.26 -6.36
C LYS A 706 -9.85 18.23 -5.19
N ARG A 707 -11.04 18.58 -4.67
CA ARG A 707 -11.20 19.41 -3.47
C ARG A 707 -12.24 18.81 -2.54
N ILE A 708 -12.04 18.98 -1.24
CA ILE A 708 -13.06 18.84 -0.20
C ILE A 708 -13.09 20.15 0.56
N LYS A 709 -14.30 20.74 0.71
CA LYS A 709 -14.46 21.99 1.45
C LYS A 709 -14.23 21.78 2.94
N ALA A 710 -13.74 22.82 3.61
CA ALA A 710 -13.43 22.82 5.04
C ALA A 710 -14.58 22.35 5.95
N GLU A 711 -15.81 22.63 5.55
CA GLU A 711 -17.02 22.28 6.33
C GLU A 711 -17.26 20.76 6.46
N TYR A 712 -16.64 19.94 5.60
CA TYR A 712 -16.77 18.48 5.62
C TYR A 712 -15.54 17.78 6.26
N LEU A 713 -14.47 18.53 6.54
CA LEU A 713 -13.22 17.98 7.09
C LEU A 713 -13.26 17.95 8.64
N PRO A 714 -12.48 17.04 9.27
CA PRO A 714 -12.43 16.93 10.73
C PRO A 714 -11.87 18.16 11.45
#